data_39040ede083bbc9704d965b156f618d8
#
_entry.id   39040ede083bbc9704d965b156f618d8
#
_cell.length_a   1.000
_cell.length_b   1.000
_cell.length_c   1.000
_cell.angle_alpha   90.00
_cell.angle_beta   90.00
_cell.angle_gamma   90.00
#
_symmetry.space_group_name_H-M   'P 1'
#
loop_
_entity.id
_entity.type
_entity.pdbx_description
1 polymer ?
#
loop_
_entity_poly.entity_id
_entity_poly.type
_entity_poly.pdbx_seq_one_letter_code
_entity_poly.pdbx_strand_id
1 'polypeptide(L)'
;METSNYEDQMAEYAGLFQRLAIPILVVCGLLAVGLGAHLITSPPEFRTDLNDFAPESESNKAHEDIHAYFPDESRPMFVHVTRDNGGNVLSMDSLMEMDADLAALKADERVDLTAVVSWTTSPGMIQIALDEQSPGASLADYPDWPSLIDAIVEDDTTCLINSQDALLSTVNFVGSALINKNLDLSNTCSYLENGEGDAVPTAASTAWVIEIDPELGEDERREIQHHIRLAFGDVGDSSELTYAVASLDLMSYDIDQGTFDNLTLLILFATMVVIALLFVAFRNVKGVLFPVVSLNVALIFTYGFLNILGIKFTALEVAVAPLVLGLGIDYAIHLQRSFAYHRNNTDDVAEAWMRACGKLSVPLSLAVVTTVAAFLANLVSPLPPLSTFGIALAFGVICAFLTSTLLIGALHVTFNTGEVATERKPLKLTNLTQPLLQLHRKQQVAVLLVAIAISGASVVGAMQLETDFDLSDFVNEDMEIMSVRDDINSNYESAGWKYVYVLMEPVGGGVIPDDVGLLDNLRTLHSRLENNYDVVGTNERFPSPSYEGPYVVLRDAIMRNASFGDEHGLELDKQGDVWDHPDSTNKIDLGLIFEDLQNNYTVADPLSGKTWSDRVNATVHLDGSNIAHLRTEVRVEATTSTESKRVVAEFESMIGSTVEDGTLRSSLKDYAVLHVTGDLVVLQQVLDGLSSSQLKSTAISLVVSFAVLLLLTRRILPAFIVLLPVGMASLWVVGSMAVLGLKWNVLTVLVTALTLGIGIDYTIHMWRRIEWELQRQDDHWSALKTSLETTGVALMLSAATTAAGFLVLMLSPMPVIQDFGLITAVTVFFSLVLALVLLPVLLELAARAQEVGENGA
;
A
#
# COMPACT_ATOMS: atom_id res chain seq x y z
N MET A 1 22.42 -17.35 -41.33
CA MET A 1 21.52 -18.09 -42.25
C MET A 1 20.06 -18.10 -41.77
N GLU A 2 19.78 -18.32 -40.50
CA GLU A 2 18.35 -18.36 -40.01
C GLU A 2 17.62 -17.00 -40.11
N THR A 3 18.25 -15.87 -39.77
CA THR A 3 17.59 -14.54 -39.79
C THR A 3 17.28 -14.08 -41.22
N SER A 4 18.12 -14.39 -42.22
CA SER A 4 17.87 -14.10 -43.61
C SER A 4 16.68 -14.93 -44.16
N ASN A 5 16.47 -16.12 -43.63
CA ASN A 5 15.38 -17.00 -44.02
C ASN A 5 14.02 -16.47 -43.47
N TYR A 6 13.97 -15.95 -42.25
CA TYR A 6 12.76 -15.35 -41.68
C TYR A 6 12.39 -14.01 -42.33
N GLU A 7 13.40 -13.21 -42.67
CA GLU A 7 13.21 -11.94 -43.36
C GLU A 7 12.54 -12.13 -44.73
N ASP A 8 13.04 -13.11 -45.54
CA ASP A 8 12.48 -13.43 -46.83
C ASP A 8 11.12 -14.16 -46.73
N GLN A 9 10.96 -15.06 -45.76
CA GLN A 9 9.67 -15.72 -45.50
C GLN A 9 8.58 -14.70 -45.12
N MET A 10 8.89 -13.72 -44.24
CA MET A 10 7.92 -12.70 -43.88
C MET A 10 7.60 -11.76 -45.04
N ALA A 11 8.56 -11.50 -45.95
CA ALA A 11 8.31 -10.70 -47.14
C ALA A 11 7.24 -11.35 -48.08
N GLU A 12 7.11 -12.68 -48.10
CA GLU A 12 6.08 -13.39 -48.88
C GLU A 12 4.66 -13.03 -48.44
N TYR A 13 4.48 -12.63 -47.14
CA TYR A 13 3.20 -12.21 -46.60
C TYR A 13 2.87 -10.72 -46.82
N ALA A 14 3.76 -9.94 -47.49
CA ALA A 14 3.56 -8.52 -47.71
C ALA A 14 2.21 -8.21 -48.45
N GLY A 15 1.89 -8.98 -49.51
CA GLY A 15 0.62 -8.83 -50.20
C GLY A 15 -0.63 -9.12 -49.37
N LEU A 16 -0.54 -10.06 -48.42
CA LEU A 16 -1.59 -10.32 -47.41
C LEU A 16 -1.71 -9.16 -46.41
N PHE A 17 -0.58 -8.71 -45.88
CA PHE A 17 -0.55 -7.59 -44.91
C PHE A 17 -1.08 -6.30 -45.55
N GLN A 18 -0.76 -6.04 -46.81
CA GLN A 18 -1.29 -4.89 -47.53
C GLN A 18 -2.83 -4.91 -47.63
N ARG A 19 -3.43 -6.09 -47.87
CA ARG A 19 -4.89 -6.24 -47.90
C ARG A 19 -5.52 -6.11 -46.52
N LEU A 20 -4.80 -6.52 -45.48
CA LEU A 20 -5.28 -6.49 -44.06
C LEU A 20 -5.03 -5.14 -43.40
N ALA A 21 -4.24 -4.22 -43.96
CA ALA A 21 -3.88 -2.97 -43.32
C ALA A 21 -5.11 -2.13 -42.93
N ILE A 22 -6.07 -1.93 -43.82
CA ILE A 22 -7.32 -1.19 -43.55
C ILE A 22 -8.19 -1.96 -42.51
N PRO A 23 -8.48 -3.27 -42.68
CA PRO A 23 -9.14 -4.07 -41.66
C PRO A 23 -8.48 -3.96 -40.25
N ILE A 24 -7.15 -4.00 -40.13
CA ILE A 24 -6.43 -3.83 -38.88
C ILE A 24 -6.72 -2.46 -38.27
N LEU A 25 -6.62 -1.37 -39.04
CA LEU A 25 -6.93 -0.02 -38.59
C LEU A 25 -8.38 0.09 -38.10
N VAL A 26 -9.34 -0.48 -38.82
CA VAL A 26 -10.76 -0.43 -38.46
C VAL A 26 -11.01 -1.22 -37.16
N VAL A 27 -10.48 -2.45 -37.05
CA VAL A 27 -10.65 -3.27 -35.84
C VAL A 27 -9.99 -2.62 -34.64
N CYS A 28 -8.73 -2.18 -34.74
CA CYS A 28 -8.06 -1.48 -33.64
C CYS A 28 -8.78 -0.18 -33.28
N GLY A 29 -9.26 0.57 -34.26
CA GLY A 29 -10.02 1.79 -34.03
C GLY A 29 -11.36 1.54 -33.34
N LEU A 30 -12.14 0.55 -33.79
CA LEU A 30 -13.42 0.19 -33.17
C LEU A 30 -13.21 -0.34 -31.73
N LEU A 31 -12.20 -1.16 -31.48
CA LEU A 31 -11.86 -1.64 -30.16
C LEU A 31 -11.42 -0.49 -29.26
N ALA A 32 -10.57 0.41 -29.77
CA ALA A 32 -10.11 1.56 -28.98
C ALA A 32 -11.28 2.50 -28.62
N VAL A 33 -12.20 2.76 -29.55
CA VAL A 33 -13.38 3.57 -29.29
C VAL A 33 -14.34 2.86 -28.33
N GLY A 34 -14.57 1.56 -28.49
CA GLY A 34 -15.44 0.78 -27.62
C GLY A 34 -14.92 0.68 -26.20
N LEU A 35 -13.65 0.33 -26.02
CA LEU A 35 -13.00 0.24 -24.71
C LEU A 35 -12.83 1.63 -24.08
N GLY A 36 -12.48 2.66 -24.86
CA GLY A 36 -12.40 4.03 -24.37
C GLY A 36 -13.75 4.58 -23.93
N ALA A 37 -14.83 4.28 -24.67
CA ALA A 37 -16.17 4.63 -24.25
C ALA A 37 -16.57 3.90 -22.96
N HIS A 38 -16.22 2.63 -22.83
CA HIS A 38 -16.44 1.86 -21.59
C HIS A 38 -15.71 2.47 -20.40
N LEU A 39 -14.44 2.85 -20.53
CA LEU A 39 -13.67 3.53 -19.49
C LEU A 39 -14.27 4.89 -19.07
N ILE A 40 -14.97 5.59 -19.96
CA ILE A 40 -15.64 6.86 -19.67
C ILE A 40 -17.00 6.61 -18.98
N THR A 41 -17.76 5.60 -19.41
CA THR A 41 -19.09 5.31 -18.89
C THR A 41 -19.10 4.48 -17.62
N SER A 42 -18.06 3.70 -17.44
CA SER A 42 -17.83 2.83 -16.29
C SER A 42 -16.34 2.94 -15.93
N PRO A 43 -15.92 4.05 -15.32
CA PRO A 43 -14.53 4.25 -14.95
C PRO A 43 -14.09 3.13 -13.99
N PRO A 44 -12.83 2.73 -14.04
CA PRO A 44 -12.30 1.79 -13.05
C PRO A 44 -12.41 2.42 -11.65
N GLU A 45 -12.88 1.63 -10.72
CA GLU A 45 -12.89 1.99 -9.31
C GLU A 45 -11.47 1.78 -8.76
N PHE A 46 -10.89 2.84 -8.21
CA PHE A 46 -9.65 2.75 -7.47
C PHE A 46 -10.00 2.61 -6.00
N ARG A 47 -9.49 1.56 -5.37
CA ARG A 47 -9.66 1.31 -3.94
C ARG A 47 -8.30 0.97 -3.35
N THR A 48 -7.93 1.71 -2.32
CA THR A 48 -6.68 1.50 -1.61
C THR A 48 -6.96 1.50 -0.12
N ASP A 49 -7.18 0.31 0.43
CA ASP A 49 -7.34 0.05 1.86
C ASP A 49 -6.30 -0.97 2.31
N LEU A 50 -5.98 -1.01 3.61
CA LEU A 50 -5.04 -2.00 4.17
C LEU A 50 -5.50 -3.44 3.89
N ASN A 51 -6.80 -3.69 4.00
CA ASN A 51 -7.40 -5.01 3.78
C ASN A 51 -7.26 -5.49 2.34
N ASP A 52 -7.20 -4.59 1.35
CA ASP A 52 -6.96 -4.96 -0.05
C ASP A 52 -5.55 -5.55 -0.25
N PHE A 53 -4.60 -5.23 0.63
CA PHE A 53 -3.25 -5.80 0.63
C PHE A 53 -3.12 -7.07 1.47
N ALA A 54 -4.14 -7.43 2.24
CA ALA A 54 -4.10 -8.56 3.14
C ALA A 54 -3.92 -9.89 2.38
N PRO A 55 -2.96 -10.76 2.78
CA PRO A 55 -2.85 -12.08 2.21
C PRO A 55 -3.99 -12.99 2.68
N GLU A 56 -4.41 -13.96 1.87
CA GLU A 56 -5.34 -14.99 2.33
C GLU A 56 -4.70 -15.82 3.47
N SER A 57 -5.22 -15.68 4.68
CA SER A 57 -4.75 -16.35 5.89
C SER A 57 -5.90 -16.70 6.83
N GLU A 58 -5.68 -17.59 7.80
CA GLU A 58 -6.67 -17.89 8.84
C GLU A 58 -6.98 -16.66 9.72
N SER A 59 -5.98 -15.83 9.99
CA SER A 59 -6.15 -14.61 10.76
C SER A 59 -6.98 -13.55 10.02
N ASN A 60 -6.83 -13.43 8.68
CA ASN A 60 -7.65 -12.50 7.90
C ASN A 60 -9.09 -13.01 7.75
N LYS A 61 -9.29 -14.32 7.63
CA LYS A 61 -10.66 -14.87 7.71
C LYS A 61 -11.29 -14.57 9.05
N ALA A 62 -10.56 -14.76 10.14
CA ALA A 62 -11.02 -14.40 11.47
C ALA A 62 -11.31 -12.88 11.60
N HIS A 63 -10.61 -12.03 10.86
CA HIS A 63 -10.92 -10.60 10.78
C HIS A 63 -12.23 -10.33 10.04
N GLU A 64 -12.47 -11.01 8.93
CA GLU A 64 -13.75 -10.96 8.21
C GLU A 64 -14.90 -11.52 9.05
N ASP A 65 -14.65 -12.59 9.81
CA ASP A 65 -15.65 -13.21 10.71
C ASP A 65 -16.03 -12.27 11.87
N ILE A 66 -15.10 -11.42 12.36
CA ILE A 66 -15.44 -10.38 13.34
C ILE A 66 -16.51 -9.45 12.77
N HIS A 67 -16.35 -8.95 11.56
CA HIS A 67 -17.34 -8.09 10.90
C HIS A 67 -18.67 -8.79 10.59
N ALA A 68 -18.66 -10.13 10.49
CA ALA A 68 -19.87 -10.90 10.25
C ALA A 68 -20.69 -11.19 11.51
N TYR A 69 -20.04 -11.28 12.69
CA TYR A 69 -20.67 -11.73 13.93
C TYR A 69 -20.78 -10.66 15.00
N PHE A 70 -19.97 -9.61 14.93
CA PHE A 70 -19.97 -8.51 15.88
C PHE A 70 -20.31 -7.20 15.18
N PRO A 71 -20.87 -6.23 15.91
CA PRO A 71 -21.07 -4.90 15.36
C PRO A 71 -19.76 -4.38 14.80
N ASP A 72 -19.83 -3.74 13.63
CA ASP A 72 -18.70 -3.05 13.08
C ASP A 72 -18.25 -1.95 14.03
N GLU A 73 -16.94 -1.71 14.07
CA GLU A 73 -16.39 -0.65 14.89
C GLU A 73 -16.77 0.71 14.32
N SER A 74 -17.11 1.64 15.22
CA SER A 74 -17.22 3.02 14.83
C SER A 74 -15.90 3.49 14.22
N ARG A 75 -15.95 4.11 13.05
CA ARG A 75 -14.78 4.71 12.42
C ARG A 75 -14.70 6.18 12.80
N PRO A 76 -13.84 6.53 13.79
CA PRO A 76 -13.82 7.88 14.31
C PRO A 76 -13.20 8.84 13.29
N MET A 77 -13.82 10.01 13.17
CA MET A 77 -13.20 11.20 12.63
C MET A 77 -12.60 11.99 13.79
N PHE A 78 -11.34 12.34 13.66
CA PHE A 78 -10.67 13.24 14.59
C PHE A 78 -10.70 14.67 14.06
N VAL A 79 -11.07 15.61 14.92
CA VAL A 79 -11.05 17.04 14.58
C VAL A 79 -10.04 17.71 15.50
N HIS A 80 -8.94 18.15 14.94
CA HIS A 80 -7.93 18.94 15.66
C HIS A 80 -8.37 20.40 15.69
N VAL A 81 -8.62 20.91 16.88
CA VAL A 81 -9.09 22.28 17.09
C VAL A 81 -7.97 23.11 17.66
N THR A 82 -7.65 24.18 17.00
CA THR A 82 -6.64 25.16 17.43
C THR A 82 -7.24 26.57 17.39
N ARG A 83 -6.63 27.48 18.14
CA ARG A 83 -6.99 28.89 18.09
C ARG A 83 -5.98 29.67 17.25
N ASP A 84 -6.48 30.58 16.43
CA ASP A 84 -5.63 31.51 15.69
C ASP A 84 -4.68 32.24 16.64
N ASN A 85 -3.44 32.44 16.20
CA ASN A 85 -2.38 33.04 16.99
C ASN A 85 -1.89 32.24 18.21
N GLY A 86 -2.20 30.95 18.31
CA GLY A 86 -1.71 30.05 19.37
C GLY A 86 -2.31 30.37 20.76
N GLY A 87 -3.55 30.85 20.80
CA GLY A 87 -4.27 31.14 22.04
C GLY A 87 -4.70 29.86 22.79
N ASN A 88 -5.16 30.03 24.04
CA ASN A 88 -5.69 28.94 24.85
C ASN A 88 -7.07 28.48 24.31
N VAL A 89 -7.16 27.27 23.80
CA VAL A 89 -8.43 26.70 23.29
C VAL A 89 -9.43 26.36 24.41
N LEU A 90 -9.00 26.33 25.66
CA LEU A 90 -9.83 26.07 26.83
C LEU A 90 -10.24 27.35 27.56
N SER A 91 -9.97 28.55 26.99
CA SER A 91 -10.55 29.77 27.52
C SER A 91 -12.08 29.73 27.40
N MET A 92 -12.81 30.42 28.30
CA MET A 92 -14.27 30.46 28.26
C MET A 92 -14.78 30.99 26.91
N ASP A 93 -14.11 32.00 26.36
CA ASP A 93 -14.47 32.54 25.04
C ASP A 93 -14.34 31.48 23.93
N SER A 94 -13.25 30.70 23.96
CA SER A 94 -13.06 29.61 22.99
C SER A 94 -14.09 28.49 23.15
N LEU A 95 -14.45 28.13 24.38
CA LEU A 95 -15.46 27.11 24.64
C LEU A 95 -16.86 27.55 24.17
N MET A 96 -17.22 28.83 24.39
CA MET A 96 -18.48 29.39 23.92
C MET A 96 -18.52 29.46 22.39
N GLU A 97 -17.41 29.82 21.76
CA GLU A 97 -17.27 29.81 20.29
C GLU A 97 -17.39 28.39 19.74
N MET A 98 -16.72 27.42 20.34
CA MET A 98 -16.84 25.97 19.99
C MET A 98 -18.27 25.46 20.08
N ASP A 99 -19.03 25.87 21.11
CA ASP A 99 -20.44 25.49 21.27
C ASP A 99 -21.33 26.07 20.18
N ALA A 100 -21.10 27.34 19.84
CA ALA A 100 -21.79 28.01 18.75
C ALA A 100 -21.47 27.40 17.38
N ASP A 101 -20.20 27.12 17.14
CA ASP A 101 -19.69 26.48 15.92
C ASP A 101 -20.26 25.07 15.77
N LEU A 102 -20.30 24.27 16.85
CA LEU A 102 -20.91 22.95 16.86
C LEU A 102 -22.42 23.02 16.55
N ALA A 103 -23.13 24.02 17.08
CA ALA A 103 -24.54 24.23 16.76
C ALA A 103 -24.74 24.61 15.29
N ALA A 104 -23.88 25.45 14.73
CA ALA A 104 -23.90 25.83 13.32
C ALA A 104 -23.60 24.62 12.41
N LEU A 105 -22.59 23.81 12.77
CA LEU A 105 -22.24 22.59 12.05
C LEU A 105 -23.40 21.57 12.01
N LYS A 106 -24.06 21.35 13.16
CA LYS A 106 -25.22 20.45 13.23
C LYS A 106 -26.45 20.98 12.48
N ALA A 107 -26.51 22.28 12.17
CA ALA A 107 -27.57 22.88 11.37
C ALA A 107 -27.25 22.91 9.86
N ASP A 108 -26.06 22.55 9.44
CA ASP A 108 -25.65 22.52 8.03
C ASP A 108 -26.34 21.35 7.30
N GLU A 109 -26.97 21.63 6.16
CA GLU A 109 -27.70 20.63 5.36
C GLU A 109 -26.80 19.51 4.80
N ARG A 110 -25.48 19.72 4.75
CA ARG A 110 -24.50 18.72 4.29
C ARG A 110 -24.18 17.66 5.36
N VAL A 111 -24.46 17.96 6.62
CA VAL A 111 -24.18 17.10 7.75
C VAL A 111 -25.38 16.20 8.01
N ASP A 112 -25.28 14.94 7.65
CA ASP A 112 -26.29 13.94 7.96
C ASP A 112 -26.17 13.50 9.43
N LEU A 113 -26.99 14.10 10.28
CA LEU A 113 -27.01 13.78 11.70
C LEU A 113 -27.47 12.33 12.00
N THR A 114 -28.15 11.68 11.06
CA THR A 114 -28.57 10.27 11.24
C THR A 114 -27.43 9.29 11.04
N ALA A 115 -26.41 9.72 10.35
CA ALA A 115 -25.18 8.94 10.11
C ALA A 115 -24.14 9.13 11.23
N VAL A 116 -24.33 10.06 12.16
CA VAL A 116 -23.40 10.31 13.27
C VAL A 116 -23.91 9.68 14.55
N VAL A 117 -23.17 8.72 15.07
CA VAL A 117 -23.51 8.01 16.30
C VAL A 117 -23.22 8.87 17.53
N SER A 118 -22.06 9.53 17.56
CA SER A 118 -21.66 10.34 18.70
C SER A 118 -20.81 11.55 18.33
N TRP A 119 -20.90 12.60 19.16
CA TRP A 119 -20.10 13.82 19.08
C TRP A 119 -19.40 14.00 20.42
N THR A 120 -18.16 13.57 20.50
CA THR A 120 -17.32 13.82 21.67
C THR A 120 -16.53 15.09 21.45
N THR A 121 -16.98 16.18 22.04
CA THR A 121 -16.43 17.54 21.87
C THR A 121 -16.16 18.17 23.23
N SER A 122 -15.26 19.15 23.32
CA SER A 122 -14.96 19.83 24.57
C SER A 122 -16.18 20.47 25.24
N PRO A 123 -17.03 21.24 24.51
CA PRO A 123 -18.28 21.76 25.09
C PRO A 123 -19.25 20.66 25.50
N GLY A 124 -19.36 19.59 24.71
CA GLY A 124 -20.26 18.48 24.98
C GLY A 124 -19.89 17.72 26.26
N MET A 125 -18.60 17.57 26.54
CA MET A 125 -18.12 16.91 27.77
C MET A 125 -18.40 17.76 29.02
N ILE A 126 -18.27 19.08 28.89
CA ILE A 126 -18.68 20.01 29.98
C ILE A 126 -20.19 19.91 30.22
N GLN A 127 -20.98 19.84 29.16
CA GLN A 127 -22.44 19.73 29.28
C GLN A 127 -22.84 18.41 29.99
N ILE A 128 -22.16 17.31 29.70
CA ILE A 128 -22.39 16.02 30.39
C ILE A 128 -22.14 16.17 31.91
N ALA A 129 -21.03 16.83 32.28
CA ALA A 129 -20.71 17.06 33.67
C ALA A 129 -21.74 17.99 34.35
N LEU A 130 -22.22 19.02 33.66
CA LEU A 130 -23.28 19.89 34.13
C LEU A 130 -24.62 19.15 34.34
N ASP A 131 -24.99 18.29 33.40
CA ASP A 131 -26.23 17.50 33.46
C ASP A 131 -26.25 16.56 34.67
N GLU A 132 -25.07 16.05 35.08
CA GLU A 132 -24.93 15.19 36.27
C GLU A 132 -25.04 15.98 37.58
N GLN A 133 -24.32 17.12 37.71
CA GLN A 133 -24.18 17.85 38.96
C GLN A 133 -25.17 19.02 39.09
N SER A 134 -25.54 19.64 37.99
CA SER A 134 -26.43 20.80 37.90
C SER A 134 -27.48 20.62 36.81
N PRO A 135 -28.44 19.69 36.97
CA PRO A 135 -29.40 19.33 35.91
C PRO A 135 -30.15 20.52 35.36
N GLY A 136 -30.10 20.72 34.04
CA GLY A 136 -30.74 21.79 33.31
C GLY A 136 -29.96 23.10 33.20
N ALA A 137 -28.71 23.14 33.68
CA ALA A 137 -27.79 24.24 33.42
C ALA A 137 -27.10 24.03 32.05
N SER A 138 -26.65 25.11 31.43
CA SER A 138 -25.87 25.08 30.20
C SER A 138 -24.55 25.82 30.38
N LEU A 139 -23.58 25.55 29.53
CA LEU A 139 -22.28 26.23 29.52
C LEU A 139 -22.45 27.74 29.47
N ALA A 140 -23.46 28.24 28.75
CA ALA A 140 -23.77 29.67 28.60
C ALA A 140 -24.22 30.35 29.92
N ASP A 141 -24.62 29.61 30.94
CA ASP A 141 -25.02 30.14 32.24
C ASP A 141 -23.82 30.55 33.10
N TYR A 142 -22.58 30.16 32.71
CA TYR A 142 -21.37 30.41 33.47
C TYR A 142 -20.43 31.35 32.76
N PRO A 143 -20.13 32.54 33.35
CA PRO A 143 -19.28 33.55 32.69
C PRO A 143 -17.79 33.26 32.75
N ASP A 144 -17.33 32.40 33.67
CA ASP A 144 -15.95 32.14 33.94
C ASP A 144 -15.72 30.69 34.49
N TRP A 145 -14.48 30.24 34.43
CA TRP A 145 -14.09 28.94 34.94
C TRP A 145 -14.31 28.71 36.43
N PRO A 146 -14.06 29.69 37.35
CA PRO A 146 -14.40 29.49 38.74
C PRO A 146 -15.86 29.13 38.98
N SER A 147 -16.77 29.87 38.36
CA SER A 147 -18.22 29.60 38.48
C SER A 147 -18.63 28.26 37.85
N LEU A 148 -17.99 27.88 36.77
CA LEU A 148 -18.23 26.58 36.15
C LEU A 148 -17.71 25.41 37.03
N ILE A 149 -16.51 25.53 37.58
CA ILE A 149 -15.95 24.52 38.47
C ILE A 149 -16.80 24.36 39.72
N ASP A 150 -17.21 25.44 40.35
CA ASP A 150 -18.09 25.38 41.53
C ASP A 150 -19.44 24.69 41.27
N ALA A 151 -19.86 24.62 40.02
CA ALA A 151 -21.10 23.95 39.59
C ALA A 151 -20.92 22.46 39.25
N ILE A 152 -19.74 22.04 38.85
CA ILE A 152 -19.47 20.65 38.42
C ILE A 152 -18.65 19.88 39.45
N VAL A 153 -18.13 20.51 40.53
CA VAL A 153 -17.22 19.91 41.54
C VAL A 153 -17.91 19.75 42.87
N GLU A 154 -17.69 18.63 43.55
CA GLU A 154 -18.09 18.42 44.93
C GLU A 154 -17.06 19.09 45.87
N ASP A 155 -17.53 19.63 46.97
CA ASP A 155 -16.76 20.46 47.97
C ASP A 155 -15.49 19.78 48.56
N ASP A 156 -15.32 18.46 48.43
CA ASP A 156 -14.21 17.68 49.01
C ASP A 156 -13.17 17.19 47.98
N THR A 157 -13.20 17.73 46.75
CA THR A 157 -12.35 17.25 45.62
C THR A 157 -10.91 17.75 45.80
N THR A 158 -9.96 16.84 45.88
CA THR A 158 -8.53 17.15 45.89
C THR A 158 -7.91 16.98 44.53
N CYS A 159 -7.09 17.93 44.10
CA CYS A 159 -6.43 17.91 42.78
C CYS A 159 -5.28 16.90 42.77
N LEU A 160 -5.61 15.62 42.85
CA LEU A 160 -4.66 14.53 42.66
C LEU A 160 -4.73 14.09 41.19
N ILE A 161 -3.72 14.39 40.42
CA ILE A 161 -3.56 14.04 39.01
C ILE A 161 -3.72 12.53 38.75
N ASN A 162 -3.67 11.69 39.79
CA ASN A 162 -3.79 10.23 39.74
C ASN A 162 -5.00 9.69 40.50
N SER A 163 -5.94 10.52 40.95
CA SER A 163 -7.15 10.00 41.57
C SER A 163 -8.15 9.52 40.53
N GLN A 164 -8.83 8.41 40.83
CA GLN A 164 -10.01 7.93 40.12
C GLN A 164 -11.21 8.88 40.27
N ASP A 165 -10.98 10.14 40.51
CA ASP A 165 -12.00 11.15 40.72
C ASP A 165 -12.61 11.49 39.32
N ALA A 166 -13.87 11.16 39.12
CA ALA A 166 -14.61 11.32 37.87
C ALA A 166 -14.52 12.75 37.31
N LEU A 167 -14.27 13.74 38.20
CA LEU A 167 -14.18 15.13 37.85
C LEU A 167 -12.86 15.53 37.22
N LEU A 168 -11.74 15.09 37.80
CA LEU A 168 -10.44 15.37 37.19
C LEU A 168 -10.31 14.68 35.86
N SER A 169 -10.93 13.50 35.72
CA SER A 169 -11.07 12.81 34.44
C SER A 169 -11.90 13.65 33.47
N THR A 170 -12.97 14.30 33.92
CA THR A 170 -13.82 15.16 33.04
C THR A 170 -13.05 16.39 32.60
N VAL A 171 -12.36 17.11 33.47
CA VAL A 171 -11.54 18.28 33.10
C VAL A 171 -10.36 17.87 32.20
N ASN A 172 -9.72 16.78 32.48
CA ASN A 172 -8.70 16.21 31.59
C ASN A 172 -9.29 15.83 30.23
N PHE A 173 -10.49 15.29 30.22
CA PHE A 173 -11.21 14.91 28.99
C PHE A 173 -11.71 16.12 28.21
N VAL A 174 -12.04 17.23 28.87
CA VAL A 174 -12.40 18.51 28.24
C VAL A 174 -11.18 19.11 27.52
N GLY A 175 -9.98 18.96 28.08
CA GLY A 175 -8.73 19.40 27.43
C GLY A 175 -8.41 18.65 26.15
N SER A 176 -8.94 17.45 26.01
CA SER A 176 -8.92 16.69 24.76
C SER A 176 -9.89 15.51 24.86
N ALA A 177 -10.71 15.30 23.87
CA ALA A 177 -11.48 14.06 23.75
C ALA A 177 -10.54 12.82 23.66
N LEU A 178 -9.30 13.06 23.26
CA LEU A 178 -8.13 12.20 23.42
C LEU A 178 -7.19 12.90 24.39
N ILE A 179 -6.47 12.19 25.23
CA ILE A 179 -5.66 12.78 26.28
C ILE A 179 -4.54 13.64 25.72
N ASN A 180 -4.65 14.95 25.92
CA ASN A 180 -3.67 15.92 25.48
C ASN A 180 -2.42 15.91 26.40
N LYS A 181 -1.26 15.61 25.84
CA LYS A 181 0.03 15.60 26.53
C LYS A 181 0.44 16.97 27.09
N ASN A 182 -0.08 18.05 26.49
CA ASN A 182 0.28 19.43 26.80
C ASN A 182 -0.78 20.16 27.64
N LEU A 183 -1.77 19.46 28.22
CA LEU A 183 -2.78 20.03 29.07
C LEU A 183 -2.17 20.44 30.42
N ASP A 184 -2.29 21.73 30.77
CA ASP A 184 -1.83 22.27 32.06
C ASP A 184 -3.05 22.65 32.93
N LEU A 185 -3.19 21.96 34.05
CA LEU A 185 -4.24 22.14 35.05
C LEU A 185 -3.77 22.89 36.29
N SER A 186 -2.57 23.49 36.28
CA SER A 186 -1.98 24.12 37.46
C SER A 186 -2.88 25.20 38.08
N ASN A 187 -3.53 26.01 37.23
CA ASN A 187 -4.45 27.08 37.69
C ASN A 187 -5.73 26.48 38.29
N THR A 188 -6.29 25.45 37.63
CA THR A 188 -7.48 24.74 38.10
C THR A 188 -7.23 24.08 39.47
N CYS A 189 -6.09 23.39 39.60
CA CYS A 189 -5.70 22.76 40.83
C CYS A 189 -5.46 23.78 41.98
N SER A 190 -4.82 24.90 41.66
CA SER A 190 -4.61 25.98 42.64
C SER A 190 -5.95 26.55 43.13
N TYR A 191 -6.93 26.71 42.24
CA TYR A 191 -8.25 27.17 42.61
C TYR A 191 -8.98 26.16 43.54
N LEU A 192 -8.97 24.89 43.16
CA LEU A 192 -9.58 23.82 43.97
C LEU A 192 -8.99 23.70 45.36
N GLU A 193 -7.66 23.90 45.52
CA GLU A 193 -6.98 23.81 46.84
C GLU A 193 -7.14 25.06 47.70
N ASN A 194 -7.15 26.24 47.08
CA ASN A 194 -7.01 27.50 47.82
C ASN A 194 -8.21 28.46 47.62
N GLY A 195 -9.12 28.19 46.71
CA GLY A 195 -10.23 29.10 46.36
C GLY A 195 -9.77 30.40 45.70
N GLU A 196 -8.55 30.50 45.22
CA GLU A 196 -7.98 31.72 44.64
C GLU A 196 -7.45 31.43 43.19
N GLY A 197 -7.71 32.36 42.26
CA GLY A 197 -7.20 32.28 40.92
C GLY A 197 -8.33 32.29 39.85
N ASP A 198 -7.94 32.18 38.56
CA ASP A 198 -8.86 32.17 37.44
C ASP A 198 -9.36 30.76 37.07
N ALA A 199 -8.85 29.73 37.74
CA ALA A 199 -9.17 28.31 37.53
C ALA A 199 -9.05 27.80 36.07
N VAL A 200 -8.52 28.58 35.14
CA VAL A 200 -8.51 28.30 33.70
C VAL A 200 -7.50 27.20 33.38
N PRO A 201 -7.94 26.05 32.86
CA PRO A 201 -7.04 25.07 32.26
C PRO A 201 -6.43 25.63 30.97
N THR A 202 -5.21 25.25 30.64
CA THR A 202 -4.56 25.73 29.41
C THR A 202 -4.16 24.59 28.51
N ALA A 203 -4.52 24.71 27.23
CA ALA A 203 -4.09 23.82 26.15
C ALA A 203 -3.95 24.61 24.84
N ALA A 204 -2.95 24.26 24.04
CA ALA A 204 -2.74 24.86 22.73
C ALA A 204 -3.74 24.32 21.67
N SER A 205 -4.26 23.11 21.89
CA SER A 205 -5.22 22.46 21.01
C SER A 205 -6.14 21.54 21.79
N THR A 206 -7.28 21.20 21.21
CA THR A 206 -8.14 20.08 21.65
C THR A 206 -8.50 19.20 20.47
N ALA A 207 -8.81 17.93 20.72
CA ALA A 207 -9.23 17.00 19.70
C ALA A 207 -10.64 16.52 19.97
N TRP A 208 -11.52 16.69 18.98
CA TRP A 208 -12.86 16.12 19.02
C TRP A 208 -12.85 14.75 18.34
N VAL A 209 -13.78 13.89 18.75
CA VAL A 209 -14.03 12.60 18.13
C VAL A 209 -15.48 12.54 17.67
N ILE A 210 -15.68 12.29 16.39
CA ILE A 210 -16.99 12.12 15.79
C ILE A 210 -17.07 10.68 15.30
N GLU A 211 -18.01 9.93 15.85
CA GLU A 211 -18.23 8.54 15.44
C GLU A 211 -19.30 8.47 14.38
N ILE A 212 -18.96 7.89 13.24
CA ILE A 212 -19.89 7.65 12.14
C ILE A 212 -20.46 6.25 12.23
N ASP A 213 -21.71 6.06 11.83
CA ASP A 213 -22.41 4.78 11.86
C ASP A 213 -21.63 3.73 11.06
N PRO A 214 -21.14 2.68 11.71
CA PRO A 214 -20.36 1.64 11.07
C PRO A 214 -21.17 0.76 10.11
N GLU A 215 -22.50 0.72 10.24
CA GLU A 215 -23.38 -0.09 9.37
C GLU A 215 -23.53 0.52 7.97
N LEU A 216 -23.11 1.77 7.78
CA LEU A 216 -23.12 2.42 6.47
C LEU A 216 -22.07 1.80 5.55
N GLY A 217 -22.37 1.74 4.26
CA GLY A 217 -21.41 1.32 3.25
C GLY A 217 -20.15 2.19 3.24
N GLU A 218 -19.01 1.62 2.93
CA GLU A 218 -17.72 2.31 2.95
C GLU A 218 -17.70 3.58 2.09
N ASP A 219 -18.23 3.50 0.87
CA ASP A 219 -18.30 4.66 -0.04
C ASP A 219 -19.20 5.77 0.51
N GLU A 220 -20.32 5.39 1.14
CA GLU A 220 -21.25 6.31 1.77
C GLU A 220 -20.64 7.00 2.99
N ARG A 221 -19.92 6.24 3.85
CA ARG A 221 -19.18 6.81 4.98
C ARG A 221 -18.13 7.82 4.53
N ARG A 222 -17.36 7.51 3.51
CA ARG A 222 -16.33 8.39 2.94
C ARG A 222 -16.93 9.71 2.43
N GLU A 223 -18.06 9.63 1.73
CA GLU A 223 -18.76 10.81 1.22
C GLU A 223 -19.32 11.67 2.36
N ILE A 224 -19.97 11.06 3.36
CA ILE A 224 -20.48 11.75 4.55
C ILE A 224 -19.35 12.45 5.30
N GLN A 225 -18.24 11.76 5.57
CA GLN A 225 -17.10 12.35 6.25
C GLN A 225 -16.48 13.50 5.44
N HIS A 226 -16.44 13.38 4.12
CA HIS A 226 -15.99 14.48 3.25
C HIS A 226 -16.92 15.70 3.35
N HIS A 227 -18.24 15.52 3.37
CA HIS A 227 -19.20 16.59 3.55
C HIS A 227 -19.08 17.26 4.93
N ILE A 228 -18.87 16.49 5.98
CA ILE A 228 -18.60 17.01 7.34
C ILE A 228 -17.32 17.83 7.35
N ARG A 229 -16.24 17.35 6.71
CA ARG A 229 -14.98 18.12 6.58
C ARG A 229 -15.19 19.47 5.89
N LEU A 230 -15.97 19.49 4.81
CA LEU A 230 -16.31 20.77 4.12
C LEU A 230 -17.09 21.72 5.01
N ALA A 231 -18.04 21.20 5.80
CA ALA A 231 -18.82 22.02 6.73
C ALA A 231 -17.92 22.60 7.85
N PHE A 232 -16.96 21.83 8.38
CA PHE A 232 -15.95 22.33 9.32
C PHE A 232 -15.08 23.44 8.72
N GLY A 233 -14.69 23.32 7.45
CA GLY A 233 -13.96 24.38 6.75
C GLY A 233 -14.73 25.70 6.71
N ASP A 234 -16.01 25.67 6.32
CA ASP A 234 -16.84 26.87 6.24
C ASP A 234 -17.12 27.49 7.61
N VAL A 235 -17.28 26.69 8.67
CA VAL A 235 -17.43 27.17 10.04
C VAL A 235 -16.12 27.80 10.52
N GLY A 236 -14.96 27.15 10.32
CA GLY A 236 -13.64 27.67 10.68
C GLY A 236 -13.31 28.98 10.00
N ASP A 237 -13.69 29.17 8.72
CA ASP A 237 -13.48 30.43 7.99
C ASP A 237 -14.21 31.65 8.64
N SER A 238 -15.23 31.42 9.45
CA SER A 238 -16.02 32.45 10.15
C SER A 238 -15.69 32.59 11.64
N SER A 239 -14.83 31.71 12.20
CA SER A 239 -14.45 31.58 13.59
C SER A 239 -13.01 32.04 13.83
N GLU A 240 -12.64 32.30 15.10
CA GLU A 240 -11.22 32.45 15.53
C GLU A 240 -10.57 31.08 15.76
N LEU A 241 -11.33 30.00 15.57
CA LEU A 241 -10.89 28.62 15.74
C LEU A 241 -10.69 27.95 14.38
N THR A 242 -9.65 27.17 14.28
CA THR A 242 -9.36 26.33 13.10
C THR A 242 -9.70 24.89 13.42
N TYR A 243 -10.51 24.28 12.55
CA TYR A 243 -10.95 22.89 12.64
C TYR A 243 -10.33 22.07 11.52
N ALA A 244 -9.38 21.25 11.84
CA ALA A 244 -8.69 20.40 10.87
C ALA A 244 -9.07 18.92 11.10
N VAL A 245 -9.59 18.28 10.06
CA VAL A 245 -10.25 16.96 10.17
C VAL A 245 -9.38 15.88 9.57
N ALA A 246 -9.23 14.75 10.30
CA ALA A 246 -8.52 13.57 9.83
C ALA A 246 -9.26 12.27 10.21
N SER A 247 -9.29 11.32 9.28
CA SER A 247 -9.76 9.96 9.52
C SER A 247 -9.15 9.01 8.49
N LEU A 248 -9.23 7.70 8.74
CA LEU A 248 -8.80 6.69 7.77
C LEU A 248 -9.69 6.72 6.51
N ASP A 249 -10.99 6.87 6.66
CA ASP A 249 -11.93 6.93 5.53
C ASP A 249 -11.68 8.16 4.66
N LEU A 250 -11.40 9.33 5.26
CA LEU A 250 -11.01 10.54 4.53
C LEU A 250 -9.66 10.39 3.83
N MET A 251 -8.72 9.72 4.47
CA MET A 251 -7.41 9.44 3.86
C MET A 251 -7.58 8.53 2.64
N SER A 252 -8.38 7.47 2.75
CA SER A 252 -8.70 6.60 1.62
C SER A 252 -9.45 7.36 0.52
N TYR A 253 -10.40 8.23 0.86
CA TYR A 253 -11.09 9.10 -0.10
C TYR A 253 -10.11 10.00 -0.86
N ASP A 254 -9.19 10.63 -0.16
CA ASP A 254 -8.20 11.54 -0.75
C ASP A 254 -7.18 10.76 -1.62
N ILE A 255 -6.80 9.52 -1.23
CA ILE A 255 -5.99 8.62 -2.04
C ILE A 255 -6.70 8.30 -3.36
N ASP A 256 -7.96 7.89 -3.30
CA ASP A 256 -8.71 7.46 -4.47
C ASP A 256 -8.94 8.62 -5.45
N GLN A 257 -9.30 9.80 -4.95
CA GLN A 257 -9.43 11.02 -5.78
C GLN A 257 -8.07 11.45 -6.36
N GLY A 258 -7.03 11.51 -5.54
CA GLY A 258 -5.69 11.86 -5.97
C GLY A 258 -5.10 10.85 -6.96
N THR A 259 -5.47 9.59 -6.84
CA THR A 259 -5.01 8.50 -7.72
C THR A 259 -5.47 8.72 -9.17
N PHE A 260 -6.74 9.07 -9.39
CA PHE A 260 -7.27 9.31 -10.73
C PHE A 260 -6.64 10.54 -11.40
N ASP A 261 -6.51 11.64 -10.65
CA ASP A 261 -5.88 12.88 -11.14
C ASP A 261 -4.41 12.64 -11.47
N ASN A 262 -3.70 11.90 -10.62
CA ASN A 262 -2.30 11.53 -10.82
C ASN A 262 -2.12 10.64 -12.06
N LEU A 263 -2.97 9.64 -12.26
CA LEU A 263 -2.95 8.80 -13.46
C LEU A 263 -3.05 9.63 -14.74
N THR A 264 -4.01 10.56 -14.79
CA THR A 264 -4.23 11.43 -15.94
C THR A 264 -3.00 12.32 -16.21
N LEU A 265 -2.44 12.91 -15.17
CA LEU A 265 -1.25 13.76 -15.24
C LEU A 265 -0.03 12.96 -15.72
N LEU A 266 0.20 11.78 -15.17
CA LEU A 266 1.35 10.95 -15.54
C LEU A 266 1.25 10.41 -16.96
N ILE A 267 0.06 10.03 -17.45
CA ILE A 267 -0.16 9.64 -18.85
C ILE A 267 0.17 10.82 -19.77
N LEU A 268 -0.27 12.04 -19.45
CA LEU A 268 0.01 13.23 -20.23
C LEU A 268 1.51 13.51 -20.31
N PHE A 269 2.20 13.55 -19.17
CA PHE A 269 3.64 13.79 -19.12
C PHE A 269 4.44 12.68 -19.80
N ALA A 270 4.10 11.41 -19.56
CA ALA A 270 4.75 10.28 -20.21
C ALA A 270 4.60 10.37 -21.74
N THR A 271 3.39 10.67 -22.21
CA THR A 271 3.15 10.86 -23.66
C THR A 271 3.95 12.04 -24.22
N MET A 272 4.06 13.18 -23.51
CA MET A 272 4.89 14.32 -23.93
C MET A 272 6.38 13.95 -24.01
N VAL A 273 6.89 13.24 -23.01
CA VAL A 273 8.28 12.76 -23.00
C VAL A 273 8.52 11.79 -24.17
N VAL A 274 7.61 10.86 -24.41
CA VAL A 274 7.67 9.93 -25.55
C VAL A 274 7.68 10.69 -26.88
N ILE A 275 6.83 11.70 -27.05
CA ILE A 275 6.81 12.56 -28.27
C ILE A 275 8.16 13.26 -28.45
N ALA A 276 8.69 13.87 -27.40
CA ALA A 276 9.98 14.59 -27.45
C ALA A 276 11.13 13.65 -27.82
N LEU A 277 11.20 12.48 -27.22
CA LEU A 277 12.24 11.48 -27.47
C LEU A 277 12.14 10.89 -28.88
N LEU A 278 10.94 10.55 -29.34
CA LEU A 278 10.71 10.10 -30.73
C LEU A 278 11.05 11.19 -31.76
N PHE A 279 10.76 12.45 -31.44
CA PHE A 279 11.13 13.58 -32.29
C PHE A 279 12.66 13.72 -32.42
N VAL A 280 13.39 13.56 -31.32
CA VAL A 280 14.86 13.55 -31.35
C VAL A 280 15.38 12.36 -32.16
N ALA A 281 14.76 11.17 -31.99
CA ALA A 281 15.16 9.94 -32.67
C ALA A 281 14.93 9.97 -34.19
N PHE A 282 13.72 10.38 -34.63
CA PHE A 282 13.28 10.26 -36.02
C PHE A 282 13.20 11.56 -36.79
N ARG A 283 13.00 12.70 -36.11
CA ARG A 283 12.86 14.04 -36.71
C ARG A 283 11.86 14.09 -37.91
N ASN A 284 10.86 13.24 -37.86
CA ASN A 284 9.81 13.10 -38.87
C ASN A 284 8.47 12.93 -38.17
N VAL A 285 7.44 13.67 -38.61
CA VAL A 285 6.09 13.65 -38.00
C VAL A 285 5.48 12.24 -37.99
N LYS A 286 5.57 11.49 -39.08
CA LYS A 286 5.02 10.12 -39.16
C LYS A 286 5.78 9.15 -38.25
N GLY A 287 7.09 9.32 -38.13
CA GLY A 287 7.93 8.55 -37.21
C GLY A 287 7.65 8.82 -35.73
N VAL A 288 7.00 9.93 -35.39
CA VAL A 288 6.56 10.27 -34.03
C VAL A 288 5.10 9.89 -33.83
N LEU A 289 4.22 10.33 -34.75
CA LEU A 289 2.78 10.20 -34.57
C LEU A 289 2.31 8.73 -34.56
N PHE A 290 2.85 7.85 -35.43
CA PHE A 290 2.40 6.47 -35.52
C PHE A 290 2.73 5.65 -34.26
N PRO A 291 3.96 5.71 -33.69
CA PRO A 291 4.24 5.12 -32.39
C PRO A 291 3.39 5.67 -31.24
N VAL A 292 3.21 7.00 -31.17
CA VAL A 292 2.40 7.62 -30.12
C VAL A 292 0.96 7.13 -30.17
N VAL A 293 0.33 7.11 -31.34
CA VAL A 293 -1.02 6.57 -31.50
C VAL A 293 -1.08 5.09 -31.09
N SER A 294 -0.09 4.31 -31.53
CA SER A 294 -0.02 2.88 -31.21
C SER A 294 0.08 2.62 -29.70
N LEU A 295 0.91 3.37 -29.00
CA LEU A 295 1.12 3.20 -27.57
C LEU A 295 -0.09 3.65 -26.74
N ASN A 296 -0.74 4.76 -27.12
CA ASN A 296 -1.97 5.18 -26.46
C ASN A 296 -3.13 4.19 -26.69
N VAL A 297 -3.22 3.59 -27.90
CA VAL A 297 -4.18 2.49 -28.15
C VAL A 297 -3.85 1.27 -27.28
N ALA A 298 -2.56 0.96 -27.07
CA ALA A 298 -2.15 -0.11 -26.15
C ALA A 298 -2.62 0.15 -24.72
N LEU A 299 -2.51 1.40 -24.21
CA LEU A 299 -3.03 1.76 -22.89
C LEU A 299 -4.54 1.60 -22.80
N ILE A 300 -5.29 2.09 -23.80
CA ILE A 300 -6.76 1.91 -23.84
C ILE A 300 -7.12 0.42 -23.80
N PHE A 301 -6.38 -0.42 -24.52
CA PHE A 301 -6.59 -1.87 -24.49
C PHE A 301 -6.26 -2.45 -23.12
N THR A 302 -5.17 -2.01 -22.50
CA THR A 302 -4.74 -2.50 -21.19
C THR A 302 -5.80 -2.20 -20.14
N TYR A 303 -6.08 -0.93 -19.89
CA TYR A 303 -7.04 -0.54 -18.85
C TYR A 303 -8.48 -0.95 -19.17
N GLY A 304 -8.91 -0.82 -20.43
CA GLY A 304 -10.25 -1.20 -20.83
C GLY A 304 -10.53 -2.69 -20.69
N PHE A 305 -9.57 -3.55 -21.05
CA PHE A 305 -9.73 -4.99 -20.89
C PHE A 305 -9.70 -5.42 -19.41
N LEU A 306 -8.79 -4.86 -18.62
CA LEU A 306 -8.68 -5.17 -17.19
C LEU A 306 -9.97 -4.75 -16.45
N ASN A 307 -10.52 -3.58 -16.80
CA ASN A 307 -11.79 -3.11 -16.25
C ASN A 307 -12.97 -4.04 -16.60
N ILE A 308 -13.07 -4.49 -17.87
CA ILE A 308 -14.10 -5.47 -18.29
C ILE A 308 -13.96 -6.81 -17.53
N LEU A 309 -12.74 -7.22 -17.20
CA LEU A 309 -12.49 -8.43 -16.43
C LEU A 309 -12.83 -8.27 -14.93
N GLY A 310 -13.25 -7.08 -14.50
CA GLY A 310 -13.60 -6.79 -13.12
C GLY A 310 -12.40 -6.78 -12.16
N ILE A 311 -11.20 -6.54 -12.71
CA ILE A 311 -10.00 -6.41 -11.88
C ILE A 311 -10.08 -5.06 -11.16
N LYS A 312 -10.06 -5.10 -9.83
CA LYS A 312 -10.01 -3.91 -8.99
C LYS A 312 -8.65 -3.25 -9.16
N PHE A 313 -8.65 -1.92 -9.25
CA PHE A 313 -7.43 -1.13 -9.31
C PHE A 313 -7.12 -0.54 -7.93
N THR A 314 -5.85 -0.52 -7.61
CA THR A 314 -5.30 0.21 -6.45
C THR A 314 -4.45 1.37 -6.94
N ALA A 315 -3.92 2.18 -6.04
CA ALA A 315 -2.98 3.25 -6.40
C ALA A 315 -1.72 2.74 -7.14
N LEU A 316 -1.42 1.43 -7.05
CA LEU A 316 -0.29 0.82 -7.78
C LEU A 316 -0.48 0.86 -9.30
N GLU A 317 -1.70 0.65 -9.77
CA GLU A 317 -2.00 0.60 -11.21
C GLU A 317 -1.76 1.94 -11.93
N VAL A 318 -1.62 3.04 -11.20
CA VAL A 318 -1.20 4.34 -11.75
C VAL A 318 0.16 4.23 -12.44
N ALA A 319 1.09 3.46 -11.87
CA ALA A 319 2.42 3.28 -12.44
C ALA A 319 2.44 2.44 -13.74
N VAL A 320 1.39 1.68 -14.02
CA VAL A 320 1.32 0.81 -15.23
C VAL A 320 1.41 1.63 -16.52
N ALA A 321 0.76 2.80 -16.58
CA ALA A 321 0.72 3.61 -17.80
C ALA A 321 2.11 4.11 -18.23
N PRO A 322 2.90 4.81 -17.40
CA PRO A 322 4.26 5.22 -17.75
C PRO A 322 5.19 4.03 -18.03
N LEU A 323 5.01 2.90 -17.32
CA LEU A 323 5.80 1.69 -17.55
C LEU A 323 5.52 1.09 -18.94
N VAL A 324 4.25 0.92 -19.30
CA VAL A 324 3.85 0.38 -20.62
C VAL A 324 4.28 1.30 -21.74
N LEU A 325 4.18 2.63 -21.58
CA LEU A 325 4.68 3.60 -22.54
C LEU A 325 6.21 3.52 -22.66
N GLY A 326 6.93 3.45 -21.54
CA GLY A 326 8.39 3.38 -21.48
C GLY A 326 8.96 2.09 -22.08
N LEU A 327 8.30 0.95 -21.86
CA LEU A 327 8.69 -0.34 -22.45
C LEU A 327 8.23 -0.46 -23.93
N GLY A 328 7.03 -0.01 -24.23
CA GLY A 328 6.45 -0.11 -25.57
C GLY A 328 7.16 0.75 -26.63
N ILE A 329 7.75 1.88 -26.20
CA ILE A 329 8.50 2.77 -27.11
C ILE A 329 9.71 2.05 -27.74
N ASP A 330 10.33 1.12 -27.03
CA ASP A 330 11.47 0.34 -27.54
C ASP A 330 11.08 -0.51 -28.74
N TYR A 331 9.96 -1.20 -28.68
CA TYR A 331 9.46 -1.98 -29.82
C TYR A 331 9.23 -1.09 -31.03
N ALA A 332 8.60 0.06 -30.82
CA ALA A 332 8.32 1.03 -31.87
C ALA A 332 9.62 1.60 -32.50
N ILE A 333 10.61 1.97 -31.69
CA ILE A 333 11.89 2.49 -32.16
C ILE A 333 12.64 1.45 -33.00
N HIS A 334 12.74 0.23 -32.51
CA HIS A 334 13.45 -0.83 -33.22
C HIS A 334 12.77 -1.17 -34.57
N LEU A 335 11.45 -1.31 -34.59
CA LEU A 335 10.68 -1.58 -35.82
C LEU A 335 10.79 -0.43 -36.82
N GLN A 336 10.63 0.81 -36.37
CA GLN A 336 10.75 2.00 -37.21
C GLN A 336 12.12 2.15 -37.83
N ARG A 337 13.20 1.89 -37.09
CA ARG A 337 14.58 1.93 -37.61
C ARG A 337 14.81 0.84 -38.64
N SER A 338 14.36 -0.38 -38.36
CA SER A 338 14.47 -1.49 -39.32
C SER A 338 13.63 -1.23 -40.57
N PHE A 339 12.44 -0.68 -40.40
CA PHE A 339 11.60 -0.25 -41.55
C PHE A 339 12.28 0.80 -42.42
N ALA A 340 12.85 1.85 -41.80
CA ALA A 340 13.56 2.90 -42.55
C ALA A 340 14.75 2.33 -43.35
N TYR A 341 15.49 1.36 -42.80
CA TYR A 341 16.57 0.66 -43.49
C TYR A 341 16.05 -0.12 -44.71
N HIS A 342 14.97 -0.92 -44.58
CA HIS A 342 14.43 -1.72 -45.67
C HIS A 342 13.73 -0.85 -46.72
N ARG A 343 13.12 0.27 -46.30
CA ARG A 343 12.45 1.22 -47.20
C ARG A 343 13.41 1.89 -48.22
N ASN A 344 14.71 2.01 -47.87
CA ASN A 344 15.73 2.49 -48.77
C ASN A 344 16.09 1.47 -49.88
N ASN A 345 15.76 0.18 -49.65
CA ASN A 345 16.09 -0.93 -50.55
C ASN A 345 14.88 -1.46 -51.34
N THR A 346 13.65 -1.05 -50.96
CA THR A 346 12.40 -1.55 -51.53
C THR A 346 11.40 -0.42 -51.64
N ASP A 347 10.76 -0.29 -52.85
CA ASP A 347 9.71 0.71 -53.08
C ASP A 347 8.35 0.30 -52.49
N ASP A 348 8.14 -0.98 -52.22
CA ASP A 348 6.93 -1.48 -51.57
C ASP A 348 6.97 -1.29 -50.03
N VAL A 349 6.02 -0.51 -49.50
CA VAL A 349 5.91 -0.19 -48.07
C VAL A 349 5.58 -1.44 -47.23
N ALA A 350 4.70 -2.29 -47.73
CA ALA A 350 4.29 -3.52 -47.04
C ALA A 350 5.45 -4.52 -47.00
N GLU A 351 6.21 -4.65 -48.09
CA GLU A 351 7.39 -5.50 -48.12
C GLU A 351 8.48 -4.99 -47.16
N ALA A 352 8.74 -3.66 -47.15
CA ALA A 352 9.72 -3.08 -46.27
C ALA A 352 9.35 -3.30 -44.79
N TRP A 353 8.05 -3.17 -44.44
CA TRP A 353 7.58 -3.43 -43.08
C TRP A 353 7.70 -4.90 -42.70
N MET A 354 7.26 -5.81 -43.54
CA MET A 354 7.32 -7.26 -43.28
C MET A 354 8.77 -7.76 -43.15
N ARG A 355 9.71 -7.24 -43.96
CA ARG A 355 11.14 -7.51 -43.80
C ARG A 355 11.67 -6.99 -42.47
N ALA A 356 11.23 -5.80 -42.03
CA ALA A 356 11.60 -5.25 -40.74
C ALA A 356 11.10 -6.14 -39.59
N CYS A 357 9.83 -6.57 -39.66
CA CYS A 357 9.26 -7.52 -38.68
C CYS A 357 10.01 -8.87 -38.70
N GLY A 358 10.31 -9.44 -39.85
CA GLY A 358 11.04 -10.69 -40.02
C GLY A 358 12.44 -10.63 -39.39
N LYS A 359 13.16 -9.54 -39.64
CA LYS A 359 14.50 -9.32 -39.07
C LYS A 359 14.51 -9.25 -37.55
N LEU A 360 13.47 -8.63 -36.97
CA LEU A 360 13.35 -8.41 -35.52
C LEU A 360 12.45 -9.43 -34.81
N SER A 361 11.80 -10.36 -35.55
CA SER A 361 10.83 -11.29 -34.98
C SER A 361 11.35 -12.09 -33.79
N VAL A 362 12.51 -12.73 -33.93
CA VAL A 362 13.09 -13.55 -32.87
C VAL A 362 13.52 -12.69 -31.66
N PRO A 363 14.35 -11.62 -31.82
CA PRO A 363 14.76 -10.82 -30.68
C PRO A 363 13.57 -10.19 -29.93
N LEU A 364 12.63 -9.56 -30.66
CA LEU A 364 11.52 -8.86 -30.00
C LEU A 364 10.52 -9.83 -29.35
N SER A 365 10.17 -10.95 -30.02
CA SER A 365 9.27 -11.94 -29.41
C SER A 365 9.86 -12.54 -28.14
N LEU A 366 11.17 -12.76 -28.14
CA LEU A 366 11.86 -13.28 -26.97
C LEU A 366 11.87 -12.27 -25.83
N ALA A 367 12.20 -11.01 -26.13
CA ALA A 367 12.12 -9.90 -25.20
C ALA A 367 10.74 -9.82 -24.55
N VAL A 368 9.67 -9.83 -25.36
CA VAL A 368 8.30 -9.82 -24.85
C VAL A 368 8.00 -11.02 -23.96
N VAL A 369 8.39 -12.24 -24.37
CA VAL A 369 8.13 -13.45 -23.57
C VAL A 369 8.87 -13.42 -22.23
N THR A 370 10.13 -12.99 -22.20
CA THR A 370 10.89 -12.88 -20.96
C THR A 370 10.33 -11.80 -20.03
N THR A 371 9.95 -10.66 -20.56
CA THR A 371 9.37 -9.56 -19.79
C THR A 371 7.99 -9.93 -19.25
N VAL A 372 7.11 -10.50 -20.06
CA VAL A 372 5.81 -11.03 -19.62
C VAL A 372 5.96 -12.08 -18.54
N ALA A 373 6.90 -13.03 -18.73
CA ALA A 373 7.15 -14.06 -17.73
C ALA A 373 7.67 -13.49 -16.40
N ALA A 374 8.53 -12.46 -16.45
CA ALA A 374 9.01 -11.77 -15.26
C ALA A 374 7.87 -11.06 -14.50
N PHE A 375 6.95 -10.42 -15.21
CA PHE A 375 5.77 -9.78 -14.58
C PHE A 375 4.80 -10.82 -14.00
N LEU A 376 4.53 -11.89 -14.74
CA LEU A 376 3.67 -12.97 -14.25
C LEU A 376 4.28 -13.77 -13.08
N ALA A 377 5.58 -13.66 -12.83
CA ALA A 377 6.18 -14.23 -11.63
C ALA A 377 5.62 -13.63 -10.33
N ASN A 378 5.05 -12.41 -10.39
CA ASN A 378 4.38 -11.77 -9.26
C ASN A 378 3.04 -12.43 -8.88
N LEU A 379 2.47 -13.31 -9.73
CA LEU A 379 1.29 -14.13 -9.40
C LEU A 379 1.51 -15.06 -8.19
N VAL A 380 2.77 -15.33 -7.83
CA VAL A 380 3.11 -16.13 -6.65
C VAL A 380 3.11 -15.30 -5.37
N SER A 381 2.93 -13.99 -5.48
CA SER A 381 2.78 -13.12 -4.32
C SER A 381 1.54 -13.50 -3.51
N PRO A 382 1.63 -13.58 -2.18
CA PRO A 382 0.45 -13.72 -1.34
C PRO A 382 -0.39 -12.43 -1.28
N LEU A 383 0.15 -11.30 -1.75
CA LEU A 383 -0.50 -9.99 -1.73
C LEU A 383 -1.27 -9.76 -3.04
N PRO A 384 -2.61 -9.64 -3.01
CA PRO A 384 -3.43 -9.49 -4.21
C PRO A 384 -3.02 -8.33 -5.13
N PRO A 385 -2.74 -7.09 -4.65
CA PRO A 385 -2.37 -5.98 -5.53
C PRO A 385 -1.07 -6.20 -6.29
N LEU A 386 -0.11 -6.97 -5.76
CA LEU A 386 1.13 -7.29 -6.49
C LEU A 386 0.88 -8.24 -7.65
N SER A 387 -0.05 -9.18 -7.49
CA SER A 387 -0.43 -10.10 -8.56
C SER A 387 -1.25 -9.40 -9.66
N THR A 388 -2.20 -8.51 -9.29
CA THR A 388 -2.97 -7.72 -10.27
C THR A 388 -2.08 -6.76 -11.04
N PHE A 389 -1.15 -6.08 -10.39
CA PHE A 389 -0.14 -5.25 -11.03
C PHE A 389 0.73 -6.02 -12.02
N GLY A 390 1.17 -7.25 -11.63
CA GLY A 390 1.92 -8.14 -12.51
C GLY A 390 1.14 -8.55 -13.76
N ILE A 391 -0.16 -8.85 -13.62
CA ILE A 391 -1.07 -9.14 -14.73
C ILE A 391 -1.22 -7.92 -15.63
N ALA A 392 -1.45 -6.73 -15.04
CA ALA A 392 -1.65 -5.48 -15.78
C ALA A 392 -0.44 -5.13 -16.64
N LEU A 393 0.77 -5.23 -16.08
CA LEU A 393 2.01 -5.01 -16.83
C LEU A 393 2.25 -6.05 -17.93
N ALA A 394 2.06 -7.33 -17.62
CA ALA A 394 2.22 -8.40 -18.60
C ALA A 394 1.28 -8.21 -19.80
N PHE A 395 0.02 -7.90 -19.54
CA PHE A 395 -0.98 -7.64 -20.56
C PHE A 395 -0.67 -6.34 -21.33
N GLY A 396 -0.26 -5.28 -20.63
CA GLY A 396 0.15 -4.00 -21.22
C GLY A 396 1.32 -4.16 -22.21
N VAL A 397 2.33 -4.95 -21.84
CA VAL A 397 3.48 -5.26 -22.72
C VAL A 397 3.03 -6.03 -23.97
N ILE A 398 2.13 -7.00 -23.83
CA ILE A 398 1.55 -7.73 -24.97
C ILE A 398 0.79 -6.77 -25.89
N CYS A 399 -0.05 -5.90 -25.33
CA CYS A 399 -0.78 -4.88 -26.08
C CYS A 399 0.17 -3.93 -26.82
N ALA A 400 1.21 -3.43 -26.16
CA ALA A 400 2.21 -2.55 -26.73
C ALA A 400 2.99 -3.22 -27.88
N PHE A 401 3.35 -4.49 -27.73
CA PHE A 401 4.02 -5.25 -28.79
C PHE A 401 3.09 -5.49 -30.00
N LEU A 402 1.86 -5.92 -29.77
CA LEU A 402 0.90 -6.18 -30.83
C LEU A 402 0.53 -4.90 -31.60
N THR A 403 0.26 -3.81 -30.88
CA THR A 403 -0.05 -2.53 -31.54
C THR A 403 1.17 -1.97 -32.27
N SER A 404 2.38 -2.08 -31.71
CA SER A 404 3.60 -1.63 -32.38
C SER A 404 3.90 -2.43 -33.65
N THR A 405 3.61 -3.72 -33.69
CA THR A 405 3.83 -4.55 -34.89
C THR A 405 2.72 -4.42 -35.94
N LEU A 406 1.46 -4.44 -35.50
CA LEU A 406 0.32 -4.48 -36.42
C LEU A 406 -0.17 -3.08 -36.76
N LEU A 407 -0.42 -2.21 -35.80
CA LEU A 407 -1.03 -0.90 -35.99
C LEU A 407 -0.07 0.07 -36.67
N ILE A 408 1.20 0.16 -36.22
CA ILE A 408 2.20 1.03 -36.85
C ILE A 408 2.42 0.61 -38.31
N GLY A 409 2.52 -0.71 -38.58
CA GLY A 409 2.66 -1.22 -39.92
C GLY A 409 1.48 -0.88 -40.83
N ALA A 410 0.25 -1.06 -40.34
CA ALA A 410 -0.96 -0.71 -41.07
C ALA A 410 -1.04 0.81 -41.34
N LEU A 411 -0.63 1.65 -40.39
CA LEU A 411 -0.52 3.11 -40.58
C LEU A 411 0.48 3.47 -41.66
N HIS A 412 1.66 2.82 -41.70
CA HIS A 412 2.65 3.04 -42.72
C HIS A 412 2.14 2.61 -44.10
N VAL A 413 1.55 1.43 -44.22
CA VAL A 413 1.00 0.92 -45.50
C VAL A 413 -0.12 1.83 -46.03
N THR A 414 -0.96 2.37 -45.15
CA THR A 414 -2.11 3.20 -45.56
C THR A 414 -1.72 4.64 -45.86
N PHE A 415 -0.81 5.25 -45.10
CA PHE A 415 -0.54 6.68 -45.17
C PHE A 415 0.85 7.06 -45.68
N ASN A 416 1.72 6.10 -45.99
CA ASN A 416 3.09 6.36 -46.39
C ASN A 416 3.40 6.01 -47.87
N THR A 417 2.40 6.03 -48.72
CA THR A 417 2.52 5.75 -50.13
C THR A 417 3.28 6.90 -50.85
N GLY A 418 4.48 6.62 -51.34
CA GLY A 418 5.23 7.52 -52.22
C GLY A 418 6.36 8.33 -51.59
N GLU A 419 6.54 8.35 -50.28
CA GLU A 419 7.67 9.01 -49.62
C GLU A 419 8.83 8.03 -49.43
N VAL A 420 9.98 8.30 -50.09
CA VAL A 420 11.23 7.61 -49.76
C VAL A 420 11.87 8.32 -48.55
N ALA A 421 12.15 7.53 -47.48
CA ALA A 421 12.83 8.06 -46.32
C ALA A 421 14.22 8.57 -46.74
N THR A 422 14.45 9.86 -46.63
CA THR A 422 15.82 10.43 -46.78
C THR A 422 16.65 9.98 -45.60
N GLU A 423 17.58 9.09 -45.85
CA GLU A 423 18.57 8.65 -44.87
C GLU A 423 19.29 9.86 -44.27
N ARG A 424 18.97 10.23 -43.04
CA ARG A 424 19.87 11.06 -42.24
C ARG A 424 20.91 10.14 -41.61
N LYS A 425 22.18 10.53 -41.70
CA LYS A 425 23.32 9.77 -41.15
C LYS A 425 22.98 9.31 -39.70
N PRO A 426 23.16 8.03 -39.42
CA PRO A 426 22.91 7.54 -38.06
C PRO A 426 23.72 8.33 -37.03
N LEU A 427 23.15 8.58 -35.88
CA LEU A 427 23.85 9.24 -34.77
C LEU A 427 25.11 8.41 -34.44
N LYS A 428 26.27 8.96 -34.77
CA LYS A 428 27.55 8.31 -34.42
C LYS A 428 27.98 8.80 -33.02
N LEU A 429 27.73 7.99 -32.00
CA LEU A 429 28.23 8.24 -30.65
C LEU A 429 29.66 7.72 -30.46
N THR A 430 30.54 8.00 -31.44
CA THR A 430 31.95 7.55 -31.41
C THR A 430 32.69 7.99 -30.14
N ASN A 431 32.29 9.12 -29.56
CA ASN A 431 32.87 9.60 -28.31
C ASN A 431 32.55 8.69 -27.08
N LEU A 432 31.48 7.92 -27.13
CA LEU A 432 31.10 6.97 -26.05
C LEU A 432 31.54 5.53 -26.36
N THR A 433 31.49 5.09 -27.61
CA THR A 433 31.84 3.71 -27.98
C THR A 433 33.35 3.46 -27.99
N GLN A 434 34.18 4.49 -28.30
CA GLN A 434 35.63 4.32 -28.29
C GLN A 434 36.25 4.08 -26.90
N PRO A 435 35.88 4.84 -25.84
CA PRO A 435 36.34 4.54 -24.47
C PRO A 435 35.91 3.13 -23.99
N LEU A 436 34.68 2.72 -24.32
CA LEU A 436 34.19 1.37 -24.00
C LEU A 436 35.04 0.27 -24.65
N LEU A 437 35.37 0.45 -25.93
CA LEU A 437 36.23 -0.49 -26.65
C LEU A 437 37.62 -0.58 -26.05
N GLN A 438 38.19 0.57 -25.65
CA GLN A 438 39.50 0.63 -24.98
C GLN A 438 39.45 -0.07 -23.60
N LEU A 439 38.37 0.10 -22.86
CA LEU A 439 38.13 -0.56 -21.57
C LEU A 439 38.15 -2.10 -21.73
N HIS A 440 37.42 -2.60 -22.71
CA HIS A 440 37.40 -4.05 -23.01
C HIS A 440 38.80 -4.58 -23.44
N ARG A 441 39.54 -3.81 -24.17
CA ARG A 441 40.84 -4.26 -24.70
C ARG A 441 41.92 -4.25 -23.63
N LYS A 442 41.92 -3.30 -22.68
CA LYS A 442 43.05 -3.05 -21.76
C LYS A 442 42.78 -3.42 -20.32
N GLN A 443 41.49 -3.49 -19.89
CA GLN A 443 41.16 -3.51 -18.47
C GLN A 443 40.10 -4.59 -18.10
N GLN A 444 40.08 -5.73 -18.77
CA GLN A 444 39.08 -6.81 -18.52
C GLN A 444 39.03 -7.27 -17.06
N VAL A 445 40.24 -7.50 -16.46
CA VAL A 445 40.34 -7.95 -15.06
C VAL A 445 39.82 -6.86 -14.10
N ALA A 446 40.11 -5.59 -14.39
CA ALA A 446 39.59 -4.47 -13.59
C ALA A 446 38.06 -4.40 -13.64
N VAL A 447 37.45 -4.58 -14.83
CA VAL A 447 35.98 -4.63 -14.98
C VAL A 447 35.37 -5.72 -14.10
N LEU A 448 35.95 -6.93 -14.11
CA LEU A 448 35.45 -8.02 -13.26
C LEU A 448 35.61 -7.73 -11.78
N LEU A 449 36.80 -7.23 -11.35
CA LEU A 449 37.05 -6.92 -9.94
C LEU A 449 36.10 -5.83 -9.44
N VAL A 450 35.88 -4.78 -10.24
CA VAL A 450 34.93 -3.70 -9.90
C VAL A 450 33.50 -4.26 -9.83
N ALA A 451 33.11 -5.09 -10.79
CA ALA A 451 31.77 -5.67 -10.78
C ALA A 451 31.54 -6.57 -9.55
N ILE A 452 32.54 -7.38 -9.17
CA ILE A 452 32.49 -8.21 -7.94
C ILE A 452 32.48 -7.34 -6.70
N ALA A 453 33.28 -6.27 -6.64
CA ALA A 453 33.35 -5.37 -5.48
C ALA A 453 32.02 -4.65 -5.26
N ILE A 454 31.41 -4.09 -6.33
CA ILE A 454 30.09 -3.44 -6.24
C ILE A 454 29.04 -4.47 -5.83
N SER A 455 29.06 -5.69 -6.39
CA SER A 455 28.12 -6.75 -5.99
C SER A 455 28.27 -7.15 -4.53
N GLY A 456 29.50 -7.23 -4.02
CA GLY A 456 29.75 -7.49 -2.60
C GLY A 456 29.21 -6.37 -1.70
N ALA A 457 29.44 -5.10 -2.07
CA ALA A 457 28.88 -3.95 -1.36
C ALA A 457 27.34 -3.95 -1.41
N SER A 458 26.76 -4.31 -2.56
CA SER A 458 25.30 -4.38 -2.73
C SER A 458 24.67 -5.47 -1.86
N VAL A 459 25.34 -6.60 -1.63
CA VAL A 459 24.85 -7.62 -0.68
C VAL A 459 24.77 -7.05 0.73
N VAL A 460 25.80 -6.30 1.16
CA VAL A 460 25.80 -5.68 2.49
C VAL A 460 24.67 -4.65 2.59
N GLY A 461 24.46 -3.83 1.56
CA GLY A 461 23.34 -2.89 1.51
C GLY A 461 21.98 -3.60 1.55
N ALA A 462 21.82 -4.69 0.80
CA ALA A 462 20.58 -5.47 0.79
C ALA A 462 20.19 -6.04 2.17
N MET A 463 21.20 -6.38 3.00
CA MET A 463 20.96 -6.89 4.36
C MET A 463 20.53 -5.81 5.36
N GLN A 464 20.64 -4.52 5.00
CA GLN A 464 20.27 -3.38 5.82
C GLN A 464 18.93 -2.77 5.43
N LEU A 465 18.32 -3.24 4.34
CA LEU A 465 17.03 -2.72 3.88
C LEU A 465 15.91 -3.22 4.78
N GLU A 466 15.15 -2.29 5.30
CA GLU A 466 13.94 -2.53 6.07
C GLU A 466 12.72 -2.62 5.14
N THR A 467 11.74 -3.40 5.56
CA THR A 467 10.43 -3.46 4.90
C THR A 467 9.49 -2.55 5.67
N ASP A 468 8.83 -1.67 4.96
CA ASP A 468 7.87 -0.73 5.51
C ASP A 468 6.61 -0.68 4.66
N PHE A 469 5.48 -0.44 5.30
CA PHE A 469 4.20 -0.23 4.65
C PHE A 469 3.40 0.78 5.47
N ASP A 470 3.12 1.91 4.87
CA ASP A 470 2.22 2.92 5.41
C ASP A 470 1.28 3.39 4.29
N LEU A 471 -0.02 3.42 4.55
CA LEU A 471 -0.99 3.97 3.60
C LEU A 471 -0.70 5.43 3.28
N SER A 472 -0.06 6.15 4.18
CA SER A 472 0.37 7.53 3.95
C SER A 472 1.35 7.69 2.78
N ASP A 473 2.11 6.65 2.42
CA ASP A 473 3.00 6.68 1.25
C ASP A 473 2.24 6.86 -0.09
N PHE A 474 0.92 6.60 -0.08
CA PHE A 474 0.03 6.81 -1.22
C PHE A 474 -0.66 8.18 -1.21
N VAL A 475 -0.49 8.97 -0.16
CA VAL A 475 -1.04 10.32 -0.03
C VAL A 475 0.03 11.34 -0.43
N ASN A 476 -0.38 12.47 -0.94
CA ASN A 476 0.54 13.59 -1.13
C ASN A 476 0.95 14.14 0.25
N GLU A 477 2.25 14.19 0.54
CA GLU A 477 2.80 14.72 1.81
C GLU A 477 2.37 16.16 2.11
N ASP A 478 2.07 16.97 1.08
CA ASP A 478 1.61 18.35 1.22
C ASP A 478 0.09 18.46 1.56
N MET A 479 -0.64 17.35 1.64
CA MET A 479 -2.07 17.37 2.00
C MET A 479 -2.25 17.68 3.49
N GLU A 480 -3.25 18.52 3.78
CA GLU A 480 -3.60 18.94 5.13
C GLU A 480 -3.84 17.75 6.09
N ILE A 481 -4.51 16.70 5.60
CA ILE A 481 -4.80 15.50 6.39
C ILE A 481 -3.54 14.84 6.99
N MET A 482 -2.40 14.95 6.31
CA MET A 482 -1.13 14.39 6.79
C MET A 482 -0.58 15.19 7.97
N SER A 483 -0.57 16.54 7.87
CA SER A 483 -0.14 17.40 8.97
C SER A 483 -1.06 17.26 10.18
N VAL A 484 -2.37 17.16 9.96
CA VAL A 484 -3.37 16.99 11.02
C VAL A 484 -3.19 15.66 11.74
N ARG A 485 -2.97 14.56 10.99
CA ARG A 485 -2.68 13.25 11.58
C ARG A 485 -1.43 13.27 12.44
N ASP A 486 -0.37 13.91 11.95
CA ASP A 486 0.90 13.99 12.67
C ASP A 486 0.77 14.86 13.93
N ASP A 487 0.01 15.97 13.87
CA ASP A 487 -0.30 16.80 15.02
C ASP A 487 -1.13 16.04 16.07
N ILE A 488 -2.13 15.28 15.64
CA ILE A 488 -2.95 14.45 16.52
C ILE A 488 -2.08 13.37 17.18
N ASN A 489 -1.29 12.62 16.43
CA ASN A 489 -0.43 11.56 16.96
C ASN A 489 0.65 12.09 17.92
N SER A 490 1.16 13.30 17.68
CA SER A 490 2.19 13.90 18.54
C SER A 490 1.65 14.49 19.83
N ASN A 491 0.44 15.08 19.79
CA ASN A 491 -0.14 15.83 20.90
C ASN A 491 -1.08 15.03 21.79
N TYR A 492 -1.59 13.86 21.32
CA TYR A 492 -2.58 13.06 22.05
C TYR A 492 -2.09 11.63 22.28
N GLU A 493 -2.32 11.09 23.47
CA GLU A 493 -1.80 9.76 23.85
C GLU A 493 -2.55 8.60 23.16
N SER A 494 -3.84 8.75 23.00
CA SER A 494 -4.72 7.67 22.50
C SER A 494 -4.92 7.67 20.98
N ALA A 495 -4.41 8.67 20.29
CA ALA A 495 -4.62 8.79 18.83
C ALA A 495 -3.87 7.74 18.00
N GLY A 496 -2.76 7.21 18.52
CA GLY A 496 -1.96 6.16 17.89
C GLY A 496 -2.39 4.73 18.23
N TRP A 497 -3.47 4.56 19.00
CA TRP A 497 -3.91 3.23 19.38
C TRP A 497 -4.46 2.46 18.19
N LYS A 498 -4.03 1.20 18.10
CA LYS A 498 -4.53 0.22 17.14
C LYS A 498 -5.19 -0.93 17.90
N TYR A 499 -6.04 -1.65 17.21
CA TYR A 499 -6.76 -2.75 17.80
C TYR A 499 -6.14 -4.10 17.43
N VAL A 500 -6.04 -4.97 18.43
CA VAL A 500 -5.76 -6.39 18.27
C VAL A 500 -6.92 -7.16 18.87
N TYR A 501 -7.47 -8.07 18.11
CA TYR A 501 -8.59 -8.91 18.53
C TYR A 501 -8.11 -10.32 18.84
N VAL A 502 -8.65 -10.86 19.93
CA VAL A 502 -8.61 -12.29 20.21
C VAL A 502 -10.02 -12.84 19.95
N LEU A 503 -10.20 -13.46 18.80
CA LEU A 503 -11.45 -14.13 18.43
C LEU A 503 -11.39 -15.59 18.88
N MET A 504 -12.46 -16.05 19.54
CA MET A 504 -12.69 -17.45 19.91
C MET A 504 -13.84 -18.00 19.07
N GLU A 505 -13.55 -18.99 18.26
CA GLU A 505 -14.50 -19.69 17.41
C GLU A 505 -14.79 -21.11 17.94
N PRO A 506 -16.00 -21.63 17.77
CA PRO A 506 -16.33 -22.97 18.25
C PRO A 506 -15.54 -24.05 17.51
N VAL A 507 -15.08 -25.06 18.22
CA VAL A 507 -14.40 -26.21 17.61
C VAL A 507 -15.40 -27.01 16.76
N GLY A 508 -15.11 -27.11 15.46
CA GLY A 508 -15.93 -27.89 14.54
C GLY A 508 -17.26 -27.27 14.10
N GLY A 509 -17.48 -25.97 14.32
CA GLY A 509 -18.66 -25.23 13.81
C GLY A 509 -19.94 -25.44 14.63
N GLY A 510 -19.80 -25.65 15.92
CA GLY A 510 -20.93 -25.76 16.86
C GLY A 510 -21.09 -24.51 17.73
N VAL A 511 -21.25 -24.70 19.02
CA VAL A 511 -21.29 -23.66 20.05
C VAL A 511 -20.11 -23.84 20.99
N ILE A 512 -19.65 -22.75 21.60
CA ILE A 512 -18.61 -22.79 22.61
C ILE A 512 -19.25 -23.31 23.91
N PRO A 513 -18.66 -24.34 24.56
CA PRO A 513 -19.15 -24.77 25.85
C PRO A 513 -19.06 -23.62 26.88
N ASP A 514 -20.15 -23.34 27.58
CA ASP A 514 -20.38 -22.14 28.39
C ASP A 514 -20.33 -22.41 29.90
N ASP A 515 -19.55 -23.40 30.31
CA ASP A 515 -19.37 -23.84 31.68
C ASP A 515 -18.26 -23.10 32.47
N VAL A 516 -18.04 -23.54 33.70
CA VAL A 516 -16.96 -23.01 34.58
C VAL A 516 -15.58 -23.08 33.93
N GLY A 517 -15.33 -24.08 33.08
CA GLY A 517 -14.05 -24.21 32.39
C GLY A 517 -13.80 -23.08 31.40
N LEU A 518 -14.84 -22.59 30.72
CA LEU A 518 -14.72 -21.38 29.90
C LEU A 518 -14.45 -20.14 30.74
N LEU A 519 -15.15 -19.96 31.88
CA LEU A 519 -14.90 -18.85 32.81
C LEU A 519 -13.44 -18.82 33.29
N ASP A 520 -12.89 -19.97 33.68
CA ASP A 520 -11.49 -20.08 34.12
C ASP A 520 -10.50 -19.70 33.01
N ASN A 521 -10.78 -20.05 31.75
CA ASN A 521 -9.95 -19.67 30.62
C ASN A 521 -10.06 -18.18 30.28
N LEU A 522 -11.26 -17.60 30.37
CA LEU A 522 -11.47 -16.16 30.18
C LEU A 522 -10.77 -15.35 31.27
N ARG A 523 -10.83 -15.80 32.54
CA ARG A 523 -10.07 -15.22 33.64
C ARG A 523 -8.56 -15.34 33.42
N THR A 524 -8.09 -16.46 32.88
CA THR A 524 -6.66 -16.63 32.55
C THR A 524 -6.22 -15.67 31.47
N LEU A 525 -7.02 -15.46 30.42
CA LEU A 525 -6.74 -14.46 29.37
C LEU A 525 -6.69 -13.05 29.99
N HIS A 526 -7.69 -12.70 30.79
CA HIS A 526 -7.75 -11.44 31.52
C HIS A 526 -6.47 -11.18 32.33
N SER A 527 -6.09 -12.14 33.19
CA SER A 527 -4.88 -12.03 34.02
C SER A 527 -3.59 -11.87 33.17
N ARG A 528 -3.50 -12.53 32.03
CA ARG A 528 -2.36 -12.37 31.13
C ARG A 528 -2.32 -11.00 30.46
N LEU A 529 -3.47 -10.45 30.08
CA LEU A 529 -3.58 -9.11 29.55
C LEU A 529 -3.23 -8.04 30.60
N GLU A 530 -3.79 -8.14 31.82
CA GLU A 530 -3.50 -7.20 32.91
C GLU A 530 -2.02 -7.17 33.33
N ASN A 531 -1.33 -8.30 33.24
CA ASN A 531 0.07 -8.39 33.63
C ASN A 531 1.05 -8.10 32.48
N ASN A 532 0.57 -7.76 31.29
CA ASN A 532 1.43 -7.50 30.13
C ASN A 532 1.34 -6.04 29.65
N TYR A 533 1.92 -5.14 30.46
CA TYR A 533 1.94 -3.69 30.20
C TYR A 533 2.71 -3.30 28.93
N ASP A 534 3.59 -4.16 28.43
CA ASP A 534 4.36 -3.89 27.21
C ASP A 534 3.54 -4.04 25.93
N VAL A 535 2.41 -4.75 26.02
CA VAL A 535 1.53 -5.07 24.86
C VAL A 535 0.22 -4.31 24.94
N VAL A 536 -0.38 -4.32 26.14
CA VAL A 536 -1.66 -3.64 26.38
C VAL A 536 -1.39 -2.16 26.62
N GLY A 537 -1.91 -1.29 25.78
CA GLY A 537 -1.77 0.15 25.94
C GLY A 537 -2.24 0.58 27.33
N THR A 538 -1.34 1.19 28.09
CA THR A 538 -1.68 1.85 29.35
C THR A 538 -1.40 3.32 29.22
N ASN A 539 -2.31 4.13 29.67
CA ASN A 539 -2.12 5.56 29.74
C ASN A 539 -1.41 5.90 31.07
N GLU A 540 -0.40 6.76 31.05
CA GLU A 540 0.25 7.23 32.29
C GLU A 540 -0.72 7.87 33.27
N ARG A 541 -1.79 8.51 32.77
CA ARG A 541 -2.85 9.13 33.59
C ARG A 541 -3.94 8.13 34.00
N PHE A 542 -4.18 7.08 33.20
CA PHE A 542 -5.15 6.03 33.48
C PHE A 542 -4.46 4.68 33.35
N PRO A 543 -3.86 4.16 34.41
CA PRO A 543 -3.03 2.95 34.35
C PRO A 543 -3.84 1.65 34.21
N SER A 544 -5.11 1.73 33.84
CA SER A 544 -5.93 0.54 33.55
C SER A 544 -5.65 0.02 32.15
N PRO A 545 -5.53 -1.30 31.99
CA PRO A 545 -5.39 -1.90 30.67
C PRO A 545 -6.56 -1.49 29.76
N SER A 546 -6.23 -1.06 28.55
CA SER A 546 -7.24 -0.66 27.56
C SER A 546 -7.70 -1.86 26.74
N TYR A 547 -8.54 -2.70 27.32
CA TYR A 547 -9.16 -3.80 26.59
C TYR A 547 -10.59 -4.05 27.05
N GLU A 548 -11.39 -4.57 26.16
CA GLU A 548 -12.78 -4.98 26.41
C GLU A 548 -12.96 -6.43 25.98
N GLY A 549 -13.66 -7.21 26.77
CA GLY A 549 -13.88 -8.62 26.48
C GLY A 549 -14.94 -9.22 27.37
N PRO A 550 -15.38 -10.46 27.09
CA PRO A 550 -16.47 -11.10 27.82
C PRO A 550 -16.27 -11.12 29.32
N TYR A 551 -15.03 -11.34 29.78
CA TYR A 551 -14.70 -11.38 31.21
C TYR A 551 -14.80 -10.00 31.87
N VAL A 552 -14.37 -8.94 31.18
CA VAL A 552 -14.44 -7.56 31.70
C VAL A 552 -15.90 -7.14 31.84
N VAL A 553 -16.72 -7.42 30.83
CA VAL A 553 -18.17 -7.15 30.84
C VAL A 553 -18.84 -7.84 32.04
N LEU A 554 -18.54 -9.13 32.25
CA LEU A 554 -19.09 -9.91 33.35
C LEU A 554 -18.64 -9.37 34.73
N ARG A 555 -17.34 -9.10 34.87
CA ARG A 555 -16.74 -8.54 36.10
C ARG A 555 -17.38 -7.20 36.48
N ASP A 556 -17.47 -6.30 35.51
CA ASP A 556 -18.04 -4.97 35.71
C ASP A 556 -19.54 -5.02 36.07
N ALA A 557 -20.28 -5.95 35.48
CA ALA A 557 -21.69 -6.17 35.79
C ALA A 557 -21.86 -6.57 37.28
N ILE A 558 -21.04 -7.51 37.76
CA ILE A 558 -21.06 -7.93 39.17
C ILE A 558 -20.59 -6.82 40.11
N MET A 559 -19.55 -6.08 39.73
CA MET A 559 -19.04 -4.93 40.54
C MET A 559 -20.11 -3.85 40.70
N ARG A 560 -20.86 -3.54 39.67
CA ARG A 560 -21.91 -2.50 39.71
C ARG A 560 -23.20 -3.00 40.34
N ASN A 561 -23.48 -4.31 40.29
CA ASN A 561 -24.67 -4.90 40.80
C ASN A 561 -24.39 -6.30 41.46
N ALA A 562 -24.08 -6.29 42.75
CA ALA A 562 -23.77 -7.53 43.45
C ALA A 562 -24.93 -8.56 43.44
N SER A 563 -26.19 -8.09 43.36
CA SER A 563 -27.35 -9.02 43.27
C SER A 563 -27.36 -9.80 41.95
N PHE A 564 -26.80 -9.24 40.86
CA PHE A 564 -26.63 -9.96 39.61
C PHE A 564 -25.70 -11.17 39.76
N GLY A 565 -24.57 -10.99 40.47
CA GLY A 565 -23.68 -12.10 40.80
C GLY A 565 -24.36 -13.19 41.62
N ASP A 566 -25.08 -12.80 42.68
CA ASP A 566 -25.81 -13.74 43.56
C ASP A 566 -26.86 -14.55 42.76
N GLU A 567 -27.63 -13.93 41.86
CA GLU A 567 -28.63 -14.56 41.02
C GLU A 567 -28.06 -15.63 40.13
N HIS A 568 -26.85 -15.39 39.60
CA HIS A 568 -26.17 -16.29 38.66
C HIS A 568 -25.13 -17.20 39.29
N GLY A 569 -24.98 -17.16 40.62
CA GLY A 569 -24.02 -17.97 41.36
C GLY A 569 -22.57 -17.60 41.13
N LEU A 570 -22.30 -16.30 40.88
CA LEU A 570 -20.99 -15.72 40.70
C LEU A 570 -20.65 -14.76 41.83
N GLU A 571 -19.41 -14.74 42.26
CA GLU A 571 -18.89 -13.78 43.23
C GLU A 571 -17.54 -13.20 42.84
N LEU A 572 -17.20 -12.03 43.38
CA LEU A 572 -15.89 -11.44 43.27
C LEU A 572 -15.02 -11.77 44.46
N ASP A 573 -13.83 -12.25 44.24
CA ASP A 573 -12.83 -12.42 45.31
C ASP A 573 -12.24 -11.08 45.75
N LYS A 574 -11.25 -11.14 46.66
CA LYS A 574 -10.58 -9.94 47.21
C LYS A 574 -9.72 -9.19 46.18
N GLN A 575 -9.37 -9.84 45.12
CA GLN A 575 -8.64 -9.30 43.97
C GLN A 575 -9.55 -8.68 42.94
N GLY A 576 -10.86 -8.92 43.02
CA GLY A 576 -11.87 -8.51 42.05
C GLY A 576 -12.04 -9.50 40.91
N ASP A 577 -11.52 -10.72 41.03
CA ASP A 577 -11.72 -11.78 40.08
C ASP A 577 -13.07 -12.48 40.25
N VAL A 578 -13.69 -12.85 39.13
CA VAL A 578 -14.98 -13.56 39.09
C VAL A 578 -14.77 -15.05 39.33
N TRP A 579 -15.48 -15.60 40.32
CA TRP A 579 -15.48 -17.00 40.66
C TRP A 579 -16.90 -17.54 40.74
N ASP A 580 -17.06 -18.87 40.64
CA ASP A 580 -18.28 -19.57 40.95
C ASP A 580 -18.49 -19.61 42.48
N HIS A 581 -19.69 -19.28 42.90
CA HIS A 581 -20.00 -19.29 44.32
C HIS A 581 -19.97 -20.75 44.87
N PRO A 582 -19.18 -21.03 45.90
CA PRO A 582 -18.97 -22.42 46.39
C PRO A 582 -20.23 -23.14 46.85
N ASP A 583 -21.26 -22.42 47.24
CA ASP A 583 -22.55 -22.97 47.68
C ASP A 583 -23.60 -23.00 46.55
N SER A 584 -23.23 -22.60 45.31
CA SER A 584 -24.15 -22.63 44.17
C SER A 584 -24.51 -24.07 43.78
N THR A 585 -25.80 -24.37 43.82
CA THR A 585 -26.35 -25.65 43.32
C THR A 585 -26.62 -25.61 41.80
N ASN A 586 -26.57 -24.42 41.21
CA ASN A 586 -26.78 -24.22 39.79
C ASN A 586 -25.44 -24.35 39.04
N LYS A 587 -25.47 -25.09 37.97
CA LYS A 587 -24.34 -25.06 37.01
C LYS A 587 -24.26 -23.68 36.38
N ILE A 588 -23.05 -23.12 36.33
CA ILE A 588 -22.80 -21.90 35.59
C ILE A 588 -23.10 -22.18 34.13
N ASP A 589 -23.86 -21.29 33.52
CA ASP A 589 -24.20 -21.24 32.12
C ASP A 589 -23.98 -19.80 31.68
N LEU A 590 -22.78 -19.54 31.08
CA LEU A 590 -22.36 -18.20 30.70
C LEU A 590 -23.23 -17.63 29.59
N GLY A 591 -23.76 -18.47 28.71
CA GLY A 591 -24.63 -18.01 27.62
C GLY A 591 -25.93 -17.42 28.16
N LEU A 592 -26.59 -18.08 29.13
CA LEU A 592 -27.79 -17.55 29.80
C LEU A 592 -27.47 -16.28 30.61
N ILE A 593 -26.28 -16.20 31.21
CA ILE A 593 -25.85 -15.02 31.98
C ILE A 593 -25.69 -13.81 31.06
N PHE A 594 -25.05 -13.98 29.91
CA PHE A 594 -24.90 -12.88 28.94
C PHE A 594 -26.24 -12.52 28.28
N GLU A 595 -27.12 -13.50 28.00
CA GLU A 595 -28.46 -13.23 27.49
C GLU A 595 -29.29 -12.42 28.50
N ASP A 596 -29.20 -12.72 29.79
CA ASP A 596 -29.89 -11.98 30.84
C ASP A 596 -29.34 -10.55 30.97
N LEU A 597 -28.00 -10.38 30.94
CA LEU A 597 -27.35 -9.08 30.96
C LEU A 597 -27.75 -8.20 29.77
N GLN A 598 -27.84 -8.80 28.60
CA GLN A 598 -28.24 -8.13 27.37
C GLN A 598 -29.69 -7.63 27.38
N ASN A 599 -30.61 -8.44 27.92
CA ASN A 599 -32.07 -8.20 27.79
C ASN A 599 -32.68 -7.48 29.00
N ASN A 600 -32.12 -7.65 30.19
CA ASN A 600 -32.77 -7.21 31.43
C ASN A 600 -32.09 -6.05 32.15
N TYR A 601 -30.86 -5.68 31.70
CA TYR A 601 -30.07 -4.59 32.31
C TYR A 601 -29.84 -3.46 31.30
N THR A 602 -30.54 -2.36 31.51
CA THR A 602 -30.60 -1.24 30.51
C THR A 602 -29.81 0.00 30.92
N VAL A 603 -29.11 -0.05 32.07
CA VAL A 603 -28.35 1.12 32.55
C VAL A 603 -27.12 1.32 31.66
N ALA A 604 -27.05 2.51 31.03
CA ALA A 604 -25.88 2.91 30.26
C ALA A 604 -24.71 3.28 31.20
N ASP A 605 -23.49 3.07 30.68
CA ASP A 605 -22.30 3.64 31.29
C ASP A 605 -22.34 5.17 31.13
N PRO A 606 -22.30 5.97 32.19
CA PRO A 606 -22.40 7.43 32.10
C PRO A 606 -21.33 8.08 31.21
N LEU A 607 -20.13 7.47 31.16
CA LEU A 607 -19.01 8.04 30.39
C LEU A 607 -19.05 7.66 28.91
N SER A 608 -19.36 6.38 28.59
CA SER A 608 -19.37 5.89 27.24
C SER A 608 -20.75 5.93 26.57
N GLY A 609 -21.82 6.12 27.33
CA GLY A 609 -23.19 6.01 26.87
C GLY A 609 -23.62 4.58 26.47
N LYS A 610 -22.71 3.60 26.52
CA LYS A 610 -22.94 2.21 26.11
C LYS A 610 -23.78 1.47 27.14
N THR A 611 -24.81 0.80 26.69
CA THR A 611 -25.61 -0.09 27.54
C THR A 611 -24.90 -1.43 27.74
N TRP A 612 -25.39 -2.24 28.68
CA TRP A 612 -24.90 -3.63 28.82
C TRP A 612 -25.14 -4.45 27.55
N SER A 613 -26.27 -4.20 26.88
CA SER A 613 -26.57 -4.81 25.57
C SER A 613 -25.49 -4.51 24.55
N ASP A 614 -25.04 -3.25 24.45
CA ASP A 614 -24.00 -2.85 23.50
C ASP A 614 -22.67 -3.52 23.82
N ARG A 615 -22.30 -3.58 25.13
CA ARG A 615 -21.06 -4.23 25.58
C ARG A 615 -21.08 -5.74 25.37
N VAL A 616 -22.21 -6.40 25.64
CA VAL A 616 -22.36 -7.83 25.36
C VAL A 616 -22.29 -8.09 23.87
N ASN A 617 -23.05 -7.37 23.04
CA ASN A 617 -23.03 -7.53 21.59
C ASN A 617 -21.64 -7.30 20.99
N ALA A 618 -20.87 -6.40 21.56
CA ALA A 618 -19.51 -6.13 21.10
C ALA A 618 -18.51 -7.25 21.44
N THR A 619 -18.79 -8.09 22.44
CA THR A 619 -17.84 -9.08 22.96
C THR A 619 -18.31 -10.52 22.87
N VAL A 620 -19.62 -10.75 22.81
CA VAL A 620 -20.25 -12.06 22.81
C VAL A 620 -21.30 -12.15 21.71
N HIS A 621 -21.11 -13.04 20.77
CA HIS A 621 -22.12 -13.37 19.77
C HIS A 621 -22.92 -14.59 20.23
N LEU A 622 -24.22 -14.39 20.47
CA LEU A 622 -25.16 -15.42 20.95
C LEU A 622 -26.00 -15.97 19.81
N ASP A 623 -26.14 -17.29 19.74
CA ASP A 623 -27.17 -17.97 18.94
C ASP A 623 -28.25 -18.52 19.89
N GLY A 624 -29.31 -17.73 20.10
CA GLY A 624 -30.21 -17.90 21.22
C GLY A 624 -29.49 -17.62 22.53
N SER A 625 -29.47 -18.57 23.46
CA SER A 625 -28.70 -18.52 24.72
C SER A 625 -27.33 -19.19 24.65
N ASN A 626 -26.92 -19.71 23.49
CA ASN A 626 -25.63 -20.38 23.35
C ASN A 626 -24.57 -19.40 22.84
N ILE A 627 -23.35 -19.54 23.34
CA ILE A 627 -22.21 -18.75 22.89
C ILE A 627 -21.70 -19.30 21.54
N ALA A 628 -21.86 -18.53 20.48
CA ALA A 628 -21.34 -18.88 19.16
C ALA A 628 -19.89 -18.38 18.98
N HIS A 629 -19.61 -17.11 19.29
CA HIS A 629 -18.28 -16.52 19.17
C HIS A 629 -18.03 -15.58 20.35
N LEU A 630 -16.74 -15.42 20.71
CA LEU A 630 -16.30 -14.45 21.72
C LEU A 630 -15.19 -13.58 21.13
N ARG A 631 -15.27 -12.27 21.34
CA ARG A 631 -14.27 -11.28 20.95
C ARG A 631 -13.70 -10.57 22.16
N THR A 632 -12.37 -10.53 22.25
CA THR A 632 -11.68 -9.62 23.16
C THR A 632 -10.92 -8.59 22.32
N GLU A 633 -11.23 -7.33 22.50
CA GLU A 633 -10.61 -6.19 21.87
C GLU A 633 -9.52 -5.63 22.77
N VAL A 634 -8.30 -5.49 22.26
CA VAL A 634 -7.18 -4.95 23.01
C VAL A 634 -6.61 -3.76 22.26
N ARG A 635 -6.54 -2.62 22.92
CA ARG A 635 -5.91 -1.40 22.41
C ARG A 635 -4.42 -1.46 22.65
N VAL A 636 -3.63 -1.25 21.60
CA VAL A 636 -2.18 -1.31 21.66
C VAL A 636 -1.58 -0.07 21.02
N GLU A 637 -0.48 0.42 21.58
CA GLU A 637 0.28 1.50 20.97
C GLU A 637 1.36 0.91 20.08
N ALA A 638 1.28 1.17 18.76
CA ALA A 638 2.29 0.75 17.79
C ALA A 638 2.33 1.77 16.64
N THR A 639 3.36 2.61 16.66
CA THR A 639 3.54 3.70 15.69
C THR A 639 4.43 3.29 14.51
N THR A 640 5.28 2.27 14.70
CA THR A 640 6.23 1.80 13.68
C THR A 640 5.99 0.33 13.32
N SER A 641 6.41 -0.07 12.12
CA SER A 641 6.37 -1.47 11.66
C SER A 641 7.15 -2.42 12.58
N THR A 642 8.22 -1.94 13.20
CA THR A 642 9.02 -2.72 14.15
C THR A 642 8.27 -2.96 15.47
N GLU A 643 7.59 -1.93 15.97
CA GLU A 643 6.73 -2.05 17.17
C GLU A 643 5.54 -2.97 16.89
N SER A 644 4.90 -2.81 15.74
CA SER A 644 3.81 -3.69 15.31
C SER A 644 4.22 -5.17 15.35
N LYS A 645 5.40 -5.47 14.81
CA LYS A 645 5.95 -6.83 14.83
C LYS A 645 6.23 -7.34 16.24
N ARG A 646 6.76 -6.50 17.12
CA ARG A 646 7.01 -6.84 18.52
C ARG A 646 5.69 -7.14 19.25
N VAL A 647 4.69 -6.28 19.11
CA VAL A 647 3.38 -6.43 19.74
C VAL A 647 2.70 -7.72 19.30
N VAL A 648 2.63 -7.98 18.00
CA VAL A 648 2.03 -9.23 17.48
C VAL A 648 2.76 -10.47 18.00
N ALA A 649 4.10 -10.45 18.02
CA ALA A 649 4.89 -11.58 18.54
C ALA A 649 4.64 -11.82 20.04
N GLU A 650 4.45 -10.75 20.83
CA GLU A 650 4.15 -10.86 22.25
C GLU A 650 2.74 -11.39 22.49
N PHE A 651 1.74 -10.98 21.69
CA PHE A 651 0.39 -11.58 21.72
C PHE A 651 0.43 -13.08 21.43
N GLU A 652 1.14 -13.47 20.38
CA GLU A 652 1.31 -14.90 20.04
C GLU A 652 2.04 -15.67 21.14
N SER A 653 3.01 -15.05 21.82
CA SER A 653 3.70 -15.64 22.97
C SER A 653 2.77 -15.78 24.19
N MET A 654 1.93 -14.77 24.44
CA MET A 654 0.99 -14.75 25.57
C MET A 654 -0.10 -15.79 25.42
N ILE A 655 -0.64 -15.98 24.23
CA ILE A 655 -1.72 -16.92 23.93
C ILE A 655 -1.17 -18.32 23.66
N GLY A 656 0.01 -18.40 23.06
CA GLY A 656 0.67 -19.60 22.58
C GLY A 656 0.51 -19.75 21.07
N SER A 657 1.62 -19.79 20.34
CA SER A 657 1.62 -19.93 18.87
C SER A 657 1.16 -21.31 18.39
N THR A 658 1.23 -22.32 19.27
CA THR A 658 0.85 -23.71 18.99
C THR A 658 0.05 -24.29 20.17
N VAL A 659 -0.66 -25.40 19.93
CA VAL A 659 -1.39 -26.14 20.97
C VAL A 659 -0.39 -26.99 21.78
N GLU A 660 0.53 -26.35 22.50
CA GLU A 660 1.49 -26.98 23.40
C GLU A 660 0.97 -26.97 24.84
N ASP A 661 1.37 -27.99 25.62
CA ASP A 661 0.95 -28.06 27.03
C ASP A 661 1.35 -26.80 27.81
N GLY A 662 0.39 -26.24 28.54
CA GLY A 662 0.59 -25.04 29.36
C GLY A 662 0.30 -23.72 28.67
N THR A 663 -0.06 -23.72 27.38
CA THR A 663 -0.52 -22.51 26.69
C THR A 663 -2.03 -22.30 26.86
N LEU A 664 -2.52 -21.08 26.62
CA LEU A 664 -3.96 -20.80 26.63
C LEU A 664 -4.68 -21.54 25.47
N ARG A 665 -4.02 -21.66 24.30
CA ARG A 665 -4.53 -22.46 23.18
C ARG A 665 -4.72 -23.93 23.58
N SER A 666 -3.83 -24.48 24.39
CA SER A 666 -3.94 -25.85 24.88
C SER A 666 -5.10 -26.05 25.85
N SER A 667 -5.34 -25.10 26.76
CA SER A 667 -6.45 -25.19 27.72
C SER A 667 -7.82 -24.98 27.05
N LEU A 668 -7.88 -24.20 25.99
CA LEU A 668 -9.09 -23.91 25.22
C LEU A 668 -9.36 -24.89 24.05
N LYS A 669 -8.48 -25.85 23.79
CA LYS A 669 -8.58 -26.73 22.60
C LYS A 669 -9.91 -27.51 22.47
N ASP A 670 -10.56 -27.80 23.59
CA ASP A 670 -11.85 -28.50 23.62
C ASP A 670 -13.04 -27.51 23.66
N TYR A 671 -12.79 -26.21 23.80
CA TYR A 671 -13.79 -25.14 23.86
C TYR A 671 -13.83 -24.34 22.57
N ALA A 672 -12.70 -23.75 22.20
CA ALA A 672 -12.62 -22.82 21.09
C ALA A 672 -11.27 -22.85 20.37
N VAL A 673 -11.28 -22.45 19.11
CA VAL A 673 -10.08 -22.08 18.35
C VAL A 673 -9.83 -20.59 18.56
N LEU A 674 -8.60 -20.23 18.94
CA LEU A 674 -8.22 -18.82 19.14
C LEU A 674 -7.53 -18.26 17.92
N HIS A 675 -8.00 -17.13 17.48
CA HIS A 675 -7.36 -16.34 16.43
C HIS A 675 -6.95 -14.97 16.97
N VAL A 676 -5.70 -14.60 16.72
CA VAL A 676 -5.23 -13.21 16.91
C VAL A 676 -5.35 -12.51 15.58
N THR A 677 -6.10 -11.41 15.53
CA THR A 677 -6.35 -10.66 14.32
C THR A 677 -6.51 -9.16 14.60
N GLY A 678 -6.92 -8.38 13.63
CA GLY A 678 -7.06 -6.94 13.69
C GLY A 678 -6.06 -6.21 12.78
N ASP A 679 -6.24 -4.92 12.58
CA ASP A 679 -5.47 -4.10 11.64
C ASP A 679 -3.96 -4.24 11.82
N LEU A 680 -3.49 -4.33 13.07
CA LEU A 680 -2.07 -4.49 13.37
C LEU A 680 -1.52 -5.83 12.89
N VAL A 681 -2.30 -6.89 13.04
CA VAL A 681 -1.93 -8.25 12.61
C VAL A 681 -1.97 -8.34 11.09
N VAL A 682 -2.98 -7.73 10.46
CA VAL A 682 -3.09 -7.61 9.00
C VAL A 682 -1.86 -6.86 8.46
N LEU A 683 -1.50 -5.71 9.04
CA LEU A 683 -0.30 -4.97 8.68
C LEU A 683 0.96 -5.84 8.76
N GLN A 684 1.13 -6.59 9.87
CA GLN A 684 2.27 -7.50 10.01
C GLN A 684 2.30 -8.58 8.91
N GLN A 685 1.15 -9.12 8.54
CA GLN A 685 1.06 -10.12 7.45
C GLN A 685 1.38 -9.50 6.09
N VAL A 686 0.98 -8.25 5.85
CA VAL A 686 1.36 -7.50 4.64
C VAL A 686 2.89 -7.35 4.58
N LEU A 687 3.54 -6.94 5.67
CA LEU A 687 5.00 -6.79 5.75
C LEU A 687 5.74 -8.12 5.51
N ASP A 688 5.29 -9.20 6.12
CA ASP A 688 5.85 -10.55 5.90
C ASP A 688 5.57 -11.03 4.47
N GLY A 689 4.40 -10.71 3.93
CA GLY A 689 4.01 -10.94 2.54
C GLY A 689 4.91 -10.23 1.54
N LEU A 690 5.24 -8.96 1.78
CA LEU A 690 6.17 -8.17 0.96
C LEU A 690 7.55 -8.82 0.91
N SER A 691 8.13 -9.14 2.08
CA SER A 691 9.44 -9.79 2.19
C SER A 691 9.46 -11.16 1.48
N SER A 692 8.41 -11.96 1.66
CA SER A 692 8.24 -13.25 1.00
C SER A 692 8.08 -13.13 -0.52
N SER A 693 7.30 -12.15 -0.97
CA SER A 693 7.02 -11.89 -2.39
C SER A 693 8.29 -11.52 -3.14
N GLN A 694 9.10 -10.62 -2.58
CA GLN A 694 10.35 -10.19 -3.17
C GLN A 694 11.27 -11.39 -3.49
N LEU A 695 11.48 -12.27 -2.52
CA LEU A 695 12.38 -13.40 -2.69
C LEU A 695 11.81 -14.43 -3.68
N LYS A 696 10.52 -14.77 -3.55
CA LYS A 696 9.87 -15.77 -4.40
C LYS A 696 9.75 -15.29 -5.85
N SER A 697 9.26 -14.06 -6.09
CA SER A 697 9.09 -13.53 -7.44
C SER A 697 10.41 -13.36 -8.17
N THR A 698 11.46 -12.88 -7.47
CA THR A 698 12.82 -12.78 -8.02
C THR A 698 13.38 -14.14 -8.40
N ALA A 699 13.27 -15.15 -7.52
CA ALA A 699 13.75 -16.50 -7.79
C ALA A 699 13.02 -17.12 -9.00
N ILE A 700 11.70 -17.00 -9.06
CA ILE A 700 10.89 -17.50 -10.18
C ILE A 700 11.25 -16.78 -11.48
N SER A 701 11.34 -15.46 -11.48
CA SER A 701 11.75 -14.67 -12.63
C SER A 701 13.11 -15.11 -13.16
N LEU A 702 14.06 -15.37 -12.26
CA LEU A 702 15.40 -15.80 -12.62
C LEU A 702 15.40 -17.21 -13.24
N VAL A 703 14.64 -18.15 -12.67
CA VAL A 703 14.50 -19.52 -13.17
C VAL A 703 13.82 -19.54 -14.54
N VAL A 704 12.72 -18.80 -14.69
CA VAL A 704 11.98 -18.71 -15.96
C VAL A 704 12.82 -18.04 -17.05
N SER A 705 13.51 -16.95 -16.71
CA SER A 705 14.43 -16.26 -17.63
C SER A 705 15.57 -17.19 -18.07
N PHE A 706 16.13 -17.95 -17.13
CA PHE A 706 17.15 -18.97 -17.48
C PHE A 706 16.59 -20.06 -18.41
N ALA A 707 15.39 -20.56 -18.12
CA ALA A 707 14.74 -21.58 -18.96
C ALA A 707 14.49 -21.06 -20.39
N VAL A 708 13.99 -19.83 -20.54
CA VAL A 708 13.79 -19.19 -21.84
C VAL A 708 15.11 -19.03 -22.59
N LEU A 709 16.16 -18.54 -21.91
CA LEU A 709 17.50 -18.42 -22.48
C LEU A 709 18.09 -19.77 -22.89
N LEU A 710 17.86 -20.79 -22.07
CA LEU A 710 18.34 -22.16 -22.35
C LEU A 710 17.63 -22.73 -23.62
N LEU A 711 16.34 -22.54 -23.74
CA LEU A 711 15.58 -22.89 -24.95
C LEU A 711 16.12 -22.21 -26.19
N LEU A 712 16.47 -20.91 -26.06
CA LEU A 712 17.01 -20.12 -27.16
C LEU A 712 18.42 -20.53 -27.55
N THR A 713 19.32 -20.63 -26.56
CA THR A 713 20.75 -20.90 -26.81
C THR A 713 21.03 -22.36 -27.05
N ARG A 714 20.14 -23.26 -26.58
CA ARG A 714 20.30 -24.71 -26.55
C ARG A 714 21.62 -25.17 -25.89
N ARG A 715 22.25 -24.26 -25.13
CA ARG A 715 23.52 -24.50 -24.44
C ARG A 715 23.48 -23.82 -23.06
N ILE A 716 23.89 -24.50 -22.01
CA ILE A 716 23.86 -24.03 -20.63
C ILE A 716 24.78 -22.81 -20.42
N LEU A 717 26.02 -22.89 -20.94
CA LEU A 717 27.03 -21.86 -20.69
C LEU A 717 26.66 -20.49 -21.28
N PRO A 718 26.23 -20.35 -22.55
CA PRO A 718 25.76 -19.08 -23.07
C PRO A 718 24.52 -18.53 -22.33
N ALA A 719 23.57 -19.38 -21.96
CA ALA A 719 22.41 -18.97 -21.20
C ALA A 719 22.83 -18.35 -19.85
N PHE A 720 23.75 -18.96 -19.14
CA PHE A 720 24.28 -18.47 -17.89
C PHE A 720 25.05 -17.15 -18.06
N ILE A 721 25.92 -17.06 -19.08
CA ILE A 721 26.70 -15.83 -19.37
C ILE A 721 25.81 -14.62 -19.67
N VAL A 722 24.70 -14.83 -20.37
CA VAL A 722 23.74 -13.76 -20.70
C VAL A 722 22.92 -13.35 -19.46
N LEU A 723 22.58 -14.30 -18.60
CA LEU A 723 21.79 -14.04 -17.39
C LEU A 723 22.59 -13.40 -16.26
N LEU A 724 23.89 -13.71 -16.14
CA LEU A 724 24.74 -13.26 -15.02
C LEU A 724 24.76 -11.72 -14.87
N PRO A 725 24.98 -10.91 -15.93
CA PRO A 725 24.93 -9.45 -15.83
C PRO A 725 23.55 -8.95 -15.35
N VAL A 726 22.47 -9.60 -15.72
CA VAL A 726 21.11 -9.21 -15.33
C VAL A 726 20.87 -9.48 -13.85
N GLY A 727 21.31 -10.64 -13.35
CA GLY A 727 21.27 -10.94 -11.91
C GLY A 727 22.12 -9.97 -11.08
N MET A 728 23.30 -9.58 -11.61
CA MET A 728 24.12 -8.55 -10.97
C MET A 728 23.44 -7.17 -11.00
N ALA A 729 22.77 -6.81 -12.09
CA ALA A 729 21.99 -5.56 -12.17
C ALA A 729 20.93 -5.51 -11.08
N SER A 730 20.16 -6.60 -10.91
CA SER A 730 19.14 -6.70 -9.85
C SER A 730 19.77 -6.51 -8.46
N LEU A 731 20.91 -7.13 -8.19
CA LEU A 731 21.63 -6.95 -6.93
C LEU A 731 22.14 -5.51 -6.72
N TRP A 732 22.67 -4.87 -7.77
CA TRP A 732 23.13 -3.48 -7.69
C TRP A 732 21.99 -2.48 -7.48
N VAL A 733 20.83 -2.74 -8.04
CA VAL A 733 19.61 -1.96 -7.80
C VAL A 733 19.23 -2.01 -6.33
N VAL A 734 19.19 -3.20 -5.74
CA VAL A 734 18.92 -3.38 -4.30
C VAL A 734 19.98 -2.66 -3.45
N GLY A 735 21.25 -2.79 -3.80
CA GLY A 735 22.33 -2.07 -3.12
C GLY A 735 22.20 -0.55 -3.23
N SER A 736 21.71 -0.03 -4.38
CA SER A 736 21.47 1.39 -4.56
C SER A 736 20.28 1.92 -3.74
N MET A 737 19.25 1.09 -3.50
CA MET A 737 18.15 1.45 -2.60
C MET A 737 18.66 1.76 -1.20
N ALA A 738 19.55 0.91 -0.64
CA ALA A 738 20.16 1.16 0.65
C ALA A 738 20.98 2.48 0.71
N VAL A 739 21.71 2.79 -0.37
CA VAL A 739 22.48 4.05 -0.46
C VAL A 739 21.57 5.27 -0.57
N LEU A 740 20.43 5.14 -1.24
CA LEU A 740 19.46 6.21 -1.44
C LEU A 740 18.51 6.36 -0.23
N GLY A 741 18.59 5.49 0.79
CA GLY A 741 17.70 5.51 1.94
C GLY A 741 16.27 5.00 1.62
N LEU A 742 16.10 4.28 0.50
CA LEU A 742 14.82 3.72 0.12
C LEU A 742 14.54 2.43 0.89
N LYS A 743 13.28 2.20 1.23
CA LYS A 743 12.82 0.99 1.91
C LYS A 743 12.16 0.00 0.92
N TRP A 744 11.98 -1.24 1.36
CA TRP A 744 11.08 -2.17 0.67
C TRP A 744 9.64 -1.77 0.96
N ASN A 745 8.99 -1.19 -0.01
CA ASN A 745 7.54 -0.92 -0.02
C ASN A 745 6.86 -1.78 -1.09
N VAL A 746 5.55 -1.62 -1.24
CA VAL A 746 4.71 -2.43 -2.15
C VAL A 746 5.18 -2.35 -3.60
N LEU A 747 5.64 -1.19 -4.08
CA LEU A 747 6.14 -1.03 -5.46
C LEU A 747 7.61 -1.44 -5.59
N THR A 748 8.46 -1.06 -4.64
CA THR A 748 9.90 -1.33 -4.74
C THR A 748 10.24 -2.82 -4.63
N VAL A 749 9.39 -3.61 -3.98
CA VAL A 749 9.47 -5.09 -3.96
C VAL A 749 9.46 -5.70 -5.37
N LEU A 750 8.73 -5.09 -6.29
CA LEU A 750 8.61 -5.55 -7.69
C LEU A 750 9.84 -5.26 -8.54
N VAL A 751 10.69 -4.33 -8.11
CA VAL A 751 11.82 -3.81 -8.91
C VAL A 751 12.81 -4.91 -9.28
N THR A 752 13.04 -5.89 -8.43
CA THR A 752 13.97 -7.00 -8.73
C THR A 752 13.49 -7.88 -9.88
N ALA A 753 12.20 -8.24 -9.88
CA ALA A 753 11.58 -8.99 -10.98
C ALA A 753 11.53 -8.14 -12.27
N LEU A 754 11.20 -6.86 -12.13
CA LEU A 754 11.22 -5.88 -13.22
C LEU A 754 12.63 -5.75 -13.83
N THR A 755 13.67 -5.68 -12.99
CA THR A 755 15.08 -5.63 -13.44
C THR A 755 15.45 -6.85 -14.28
N LEU A 756 15.01 -8.03 -13.87
CA LEU A 756 15.23 -9.26 -14.64
C LEU A 756 14.49 -9.20 -15.97
N GLY A 757 13.24 -8.74 -16.00
CA GLY A 757 12.43 -8.62 -17.22
C GLY A 757 13.00 -7.62 -18.24
N ILE A 758 13.37 -6.42 -17.80
CA ILE A 758 13.89 -5.36 -18.68
C ILE A 758 15.36 -5.59 -19.02
N GLY A 759 16.15 -5.99 -18.02
CA GLY A 759 17.61 -6.11 -18.18
C GLY A 759 18.05 -7.19 -19.16
N ILE A 760 17.24 -8.25 -19.28
CA ILE A 760 17.55 -9.37 -20.17
C ILE A 760 17.52 -8.96 -21.64
N ASP A 761 16.70 -8.00 -22.01
CA ASP A 761 16.57 -7.52 -23.39
C ASP A 761 17.87 -6.89 -23.88
N TYR A 762 18.51 -6.05 -23.08
CA TYR A 762 19.81 -5.44 -23.43
C TYR A 762 20.89 -6.48 -23.63
N THR A 763 20.94 -7.49 -22.76
CA THR A 763 21.94 -8.55 -22.83
C THR A 763 21.72 -9.50 -24.01
N ILE A 764 20.48 -9.86 -24.32
CA ILE A 764 20.14 -10.70 -25.48
C ILE A 764 20.49 -9.99 -26.79
N HIS A 765 20.09 -8.74 -26.95
CA HIS A 765 20.37 -7.96 -28.15
C HIS A 765 21.88 -7.79 -28.40
N MET A 766 22.64 -7.50 -27.35
CA MET A 766 24.08 -7.36 -27.44
C MET A 766 24.78 -8.69 -27.72
N TRP A 767 24.39 -9.76 -27.00
CA TRP A 767 24.92 -11.12 -27.22
C TRP A 767 24.70 -11.60 -28.66
N ARG A 768 23.43 -11.52 -29.15
CA ARG A 768 23.08 -11.94 -30.51
C ARG A 768 23.85 -11.18 -31.57
N ARG A 769 24.05 -9.88 -31.37
CA ARG A 769 24.81 -9.06 -32.31
C ARG A 769 26.28 -9.45 -32.33
N ILE A 770 26.91 -9.64 -31.18
CA ILE A 770 28.30 -10.07 -31.11
C ILE A 770 28.46 -11.45 -31.75
N GLU A 771 27.59 -12.43 -31.48
CA GLU A 771 27.60 -13.76 -32.08
C GLU A 771 27.50 -13.71 -33.61
N TRP A 772 26.62 -12.88 -34.14
CA TRP A 772 26.39 -12.70 -35.56
C TRP A 772 27.60 -12.04 -36.26
N GLU A 773 28.24 -11.05 -35.64
CA GLU A 773 29.42 -10.40 -36.19
C GLU A 773 30.65 -11.35 -36.14
N LEU A 774 30.78 -12.15 -35.11
CA LEU A 774 31.84 -13.18 -35.02
C LEU A 774 31.77 -14.25 -36.12
N GLN A 775 30.59 -14.55 -36.65
CA GLN A 775 30.42 -15.45 -37.80
C GLN A 775 30.85 -14.82 -39.13
N ARG A 776 30.97 -13.49 -39.19
CA ARG A 776 31.29 -12.72 -40.40
C ARG A 776 32.66 -12.10 -40.44
N GLN A 777 33.25 -11.92 -39.28
CA GLN A 777 34.53 -11.29 -39.14
C GLN A 777 35.47 -12.20 -38.36
N ASP A 778 36.66 -12.45 -38.91
CA ASP A 778 37.68 -13.31 -38.25
C ASP A 778 38.34 -12.65 -37.04
N ASP A 779 38.18 -11.31 -36.89
CA ASP A 779 38.76 -10.55 -35.78
C ASP A 779 37.71 -10.23 -34.73
N HIS A 780 37.87 -10.76 -33.52
CA HIS A 780 36.99 -10.55 -32.37
C HIS A 780 36.78 -9.05 -32.04
N TRP A 781 37.83 -8.25 -32.10
CA TRP A 781 37.76 -6.81 -31.80
C TRP A 781 36.97 -6.02 -32.84
N SER A 782 37.09 -6.42 -34.11
CA SER A 782 36.29 -5.79 -35.18
C SER A 782 34.82 -6.13 -35.03
N ALA A 783 34.49 -7.36 -34.66
CA ALA A 783 33.13 -7.80 -34.38
C ALA A 783 32.52 -7.03 -33.16
N LEU A 784 33.26 -6.91 -32.06
CA LEU A 784 32.87 -6.16 -30.89
C LEU A 784 32.67 -4.68 -31.20
N LYS A 785 33.62 -4.06 -31.93
CA LYS A 785 33.53 -2.67 -32.36
C LYS A 785 32.28 -2.39 -33.18
N THR A 786 32.00 -3.23 -34.18
CA THR A 786 30.82 -3.11 -35.03
C THR A 786 29.55 -3.29 -34.23
N SER A 787 29.52 -4.23 -33.27
CA SER A 787 28.40 -4.46 -32.38
C SER A 787 28.11 -3.26 -31.47
N LEU A 788 29.15 -2.67 -30.87
CA LEU A 788 29.01 -1.49 -30.02
C LEU A 788 28.59 -0.24 -30.82
N GLU A 789 29.17 -0.01 -32.00
CA GLU A 789 28.85 1.15 -32.87
C GLU A 789 27.44 1.07 -33.49
N THR A 790 26.85 -0.11 -33.60
CA THR A 790 25.51 -0.32 -34.17
C THR A 790 24.47 -0.59 -33.09
N THR A 791 24.49 -1.79 -32.54
CA THR A 791 23.51 -2.25 -31.52
C THR A 791 23.72 -1.55 -30.20
N GLY A 792 24.97 -1.37 -29.75
CA GLY A 792 25.26 -0.66 -28.50
C GLY A 792 24.70 0.78 -28.50
N VAL A 793 24.87 1.53 -29.60
CA VAL A 793 24.27 2.88 -29.75
C VAL A 793 22.75 2.82 -29.76
N ALA A 794 22.15 1.82 -30.38
CA ALA A 794 20.70 1.64 -30.37
C ALA A 794 20.18 1.35 -28.95
N LEU A 795 20.86 0.48 -28.19
CA LEU A 795 20.52 0.16 -26.81
C LEU A 795 20.70 1.36 -25.86
N MET A 796 21.76 2.18 -26.05
CA MET A 796 21.92 3.42 -25.29
C MET A 796 20.75 4.40 -25.49
N LEU A 797 20.27 4.54 -26.74
CA LEU A 797 19.14 5.40 -27.02
C LEU A 797 17.83 4.83 -26.46
N SER A 798 17.61 3.53 -26.62
CA SER A 798 16.47 2.79 -26.06
C SER A 798 16.45 2.94 -24.54
N ALA A 799 17.55 2.63 -23.86
CA ALA A 799 17.63 2.78 -22.41
C ALA A 799 17.41 4.22 -21.95
N ALA A 800 17.91 5.21 -22.66
CA ALA A 800 17.67 6.61 -22.33
C ALA A 800 16.18 6.98 -22.46
N THR A 801 15.49 6.44 -23.46
CA THR A 801 14.05 6.68 -23.65
C THR A 801 13.23 5.99 -22.55
N THR A 802 13.55 4.74 -22.23
CA THR A 802 12.86 3.96 -21.20
C THR A 802 13.09 4.56 -19.80
N ALA A 803 14.35 4.92 -19.48
CA ALA A 803 14.66 5.58 -18.20
C ALA A 803 13.95 6.93 -18.07
N ALA A 804 13.91 7.74 -19.16
CA ALA A 804 13.18 9.00 -19.13
C ALA A 804 11.66 8.80 -18.96
N GLY A 805 11.10 7.73 -19.56
CA GLY A 805 9.70 7.35 -19.33
C GLY A 805 9.42 7.01 -17.86
N PHE A 806 10.33 6.28 -17.19
CA PHE A 806 10.19 5.93 -15.77
C PHE A 806 10.42 7.12 -14.84
N LEU A 807 11.34 8.03 -15.19
CA LEU A 807 11.54 9.28 -14.42
C LEU A 807 10.31 10.20 -14.42
N VAL A 808 9.35 10.02 -15.34
CA VAL A 808 8.07 10.73 -15.27
C VAL A 808 7.31 10.38 -13.97
N LEU A 809 7.46 9.17 -13.45
CA LEU A 809 6.86 8.76 -12.18
C LEU A 809 7.33 9.61 -10.99
N MET A 810 8.51 10.22 -11.06
CA MET A 810 8.98 11.17 -10.03
C MET A 810 8.18 12.48 -10.00
N LEU A 811 7.30 12.73 -10.96
CA LEU A 811 6.37 13.87 -10.96
C LEU A 811 5.06 13.54 -10.21
N SER A 812 4.88 12.31 -9.79
CA SER A 812 3.75 11.93 -8.93
C SER A 812 3.82 12.66 -7.61
N PRO A 813 2.70 13.11 -7.03
CA PRO A 813 2.68 13.60 -5.66
C PRO A 813 2.81 12.49 -4.61
N MET A 814 2.70 11.21 -5.01
CA MET A 814 2.75 10.05 -4.13
C MET A 814 4.18 9.55 -3.95
N PRO A 815 4.75 9.55 -2.72
CA PRO A 815 6.14 9.15 -2.47
C PRO A 815 6.48 7.74 -2.99
N VAL A 816 5.60 6.78 -2.76
CA VAL A 816 5.79 5.38 -3.20
C VAL A 816 5.99 5.27 -4.72
N ILE A 817 5.30 6.12 -5.51
CA ILE A 817 5.42 6.15 -6.97
C ILE A 817 6.69 6.87 -7.41
N GLN A 818 7.10 7.95 -6.70
CA GLN A 818 8.37 8.65 -6.96
C GLN A 818 9.56 7.71 -6.78
N ASP A 819 9.62 7.01 -5.65
CA ASP A 819 10.67 6.06 -5.33
C ASP A 819 10.75 4.93 -6.37
N PHE A 820 9.60 4.40 -6.76
CA PHE A 820 9.52 3.39 -7.79
C PHE A 820 10.02 3.90 -9.15
N GLY A 821 9.67 5.13 -9.52
CA GLY A 821 10.16 5.79 -10.74
C GLY A 821 11.67 5.95 -10.77
N LEU A 822 12.23 6.43 -9.68
CA LEU A 822 13.67 6.59 -9.53
C LEU A 822 14.40 5.25 -9.64
N ILE A 823 13.99 4.26 -8.87
CA ILE A 823 14.69 2.97 -8.81
C ILE A 823 14.53 2.15 -10.11
N THR A 824 13.41 2.31 -10.82
CA THR A 824 13.24 1.68 -12.14
C THR A 824 14.10 2.34 -13.21
N ALA A 825 14.32 3.64 -13.16
CA ALA A 825 15.29 4.32 -14.03
C ALA A 825 16.73 3.88 -13.74
N VAL A 826 17.10 3.72 -12.47
CA VAL A 826 18.39 3.13 -12.03
C VAL A 826 18.54 1.70 -12.54
N THR A 827 17.47 0.93 -12.53
CA THR A 827 17.41 -0.45 -13.08
C THR A 827 17.82 -0.48 -14.54
N VAL A 828 17.24 0.38 -15.37
CA VAL A 828 17.58 0.51 -16.80
C VAL A 828 19.04 0.89 -16.99
N PHE A 829 19.52 1.82 -16.19
CA PHE A 829 20.91 2.27 -16.25
C PHE A 829 21.91 1.14 -15.93
N PHE A 830 21.72 0.41 -14.82
CA PHE A 830 22.63 -0.70 -14.48
C PHE A 830 22.54 -1.84 -15.47
N SER A 831 21.34 -2.18 -15.94
CA SER A 831 21.14 -3.22 -16.96
C SER A 831 21.89 -2.88 -18.25
N LEU A 832 21.80 -1.62 -18.72
CA LEU A 832 22.55 -1.16 -19.89
C LEU A 832 24.07 -1.22 -19.66
N VAL A 833 24.54 -0.68 -18.52
CA VAL A 833 25.98 -0.65 -18.21
C VAL A 833 26.54 -2.06 -18.18
N LEU A 834 25.86 -3.01 -17.51
CA LEU A 834 26.35 -4.39 -17.43
C LEU A 834 26.26 -5.12 -18.77
N ALA A 835 25.25 -4.85 -19.60
CA ALA A 835 25.14 -5.41 -20.94
C ALA A 835 26.23 -4.90 -21.91
N LEU A 836 26.65 -3.62 -21.77
CA LEU A 836 27.68 -3.04 -22.63
C LEU A 836 29.10 -3.21 -22.09
N VAL A 837 29.28 -3.32 -20.76
CA VAL A 837 30.61 -3.38 -20.13
C VAL A 837 30.98 -4.80 -19.71
N LEU A 838 30.10 -5.50 -18.97
CA LEU A 838 30.43 -6.79 -18.39
C LEU A 838 30.22 -7.95 -19.37
N LEU A 839 29.09 -7.97 -20.07
CA LEU A 839 28.75 -9.09 -20.99
C LEU A 839 29.82 -9.37 -22.04
N PRO A 840 30.39 -8.37 -22.77
CA PRO A 840 31.44 -8.63 -23.75
C PRO A 840 32.70 -9.24 -23.12
N VAL A 841 33.08 -8.83 -21.90
CA VAL A 841 34.22 -9.39 -21.16
C VAL A 841 33.97 -10.84 -20.81
N LEU A 842 32.77 -11.20 -20.35
CA LEU A 842 32.40 -12.57 -20.03
C LEU A 842 32.40 -13.49 -21.27
N LEU A 843 31.89 -12.99 -22.38
CA LEU A 843 31.89 -13.72 -23.65
C LEU A 843 33.30 -13.99 -24.16
N GLU A 844 34.21 -13.03 -24.06
CA GLU A 844 35.59 -13.21 -24.46
C GLU A 844 36.33 -14.19 -23.57
N LEU A 845 36.09 -14.12 -22.24
CA LEU A 845 36.70 -15.09 -21.30
C LEU A 845 36.20 -16.52 -21.54
N ALA A 846 34.94 -16.68 -21.87
CA ALA A 846 34.35 -17.97 -22.21
C ALA A 846 34.94 -18.53 -23.51
N ALA A 847 35.13 -17.68 -24.54
CA ALA A 847 35.75 -18.10 -25.79
C ALA A 847 37.19 -18.56 -25.57
N ARG A 848 38.01 -17.80 -24.83
CA ARG A 848 39.40 -18.22 -24.47
C ARG A 848 39.46 -19.51 -23.66
N ALA A 849 38.49 -19.71 -22.73
CA ALA A 849 38.42 -20.95 -21.95
C ALA A 849 38.13 -22.19 -22.82
N GLN A 850 37.32 -22.04 -23.87
CA GLN A 850 37.05 -23.10 -24.85
C GLN A 850 38.26 -23.39 -25.72
N GLU A 851 38.98 -22.39 -26.21
CA GLU A 851 40.21 -22.57 -26.97
C GLU A 851 41.31 -23.30 -26.18
N VAL A 852 41.46 -22.98 -24.90
CA VAL A 852 42.41 -23.69 -24.00
C VAL A 852 41.99 -25.14 -23.76
N GLY A 853 40.68 -25.41 -23.66
CA GLY A 853 40.13 -26.75 -23.49
C GLY A 853 40.31 -27.63 -24.74
N GLU A 854 40.14 -27.07 -25.94
CA GLU A 854 40.35 -27.78 -27.22
C GLU A 854 41.85 -28.02 -27.54
N ASN A 855 42.74 -27.11 -27.16
CA ASN A 855 44.18 -27.25 -27.35
C ASN A 855 44.85 -28.11 -26.25
N GLY A 856 44.16 -28.43 -25.15
CA GLY A 856 44.65 -29.24 -24.04
C GLY A 856 44.11 -30.68 -24.01
N ALA A 857 43.18 -31.03 -24.91
CA ALA A 857 42.64 -32.38 -25.11
C ALA A 857 43.25 -33.00 -26.38
#